data_19df5004ab42955baf3e02cf2f2edca8
#
_entry.id   19df5004ab42955baf3e02cf2f2edca8
#
_cell.length_a   1.000
_cell.length_b   1.000
_cell.length_c   1.000
_cell.angle_alpha   90.00
_cell.angle_beta   90.00
_cell.angle_gamma   90.00
#
_symmetry.space_group_name_H-M   'P 1'
#
loop_
_entity.id
_entity.type
_entity.pdbx_description
1 polymer ?
#
loop_
_entity_poly.entity_id
_entity_poly.type
_entity_poly.pdbx_seq_one_letter_code
_entity_poly.pdbx_strand_id
1 'polypeptide(L)'
;MIDCRGGARRMAAVTCALVCTLLSIAASAAQGERDAGFRLSAGLGDLPTYFPGLLGNGYIATLTAPRGTEPTQTYLVGLMDYSPGDISRPALIPAWTAVDFAPGDATSGAGWINEGPLTAERFRDYAQVLDMQDGSLTTSYHYRDHGRDTAVQVVTLVSEASPHLAVTRFSIRPEYDGQVRLSFPLTLWPRHTPRFALGRLTGPAQEKALAAAGFSLQPRPPATPDRAALWYPGHIDIKETGGDPRALTLWLAGRAEGGLPMAMAAAIALPGGAESPKVTLSQDRRHFALDVTLNVAKGHTYEFTKYVALSRGDWGGGAVEDLSLAERARTRGFDALATAQRAAWQALWQSDIVIEGDLRAQQVAHAQLYYLLASSTPDTAWATGPCGLTLCYAAHVFWDSDTWMFPALLLLHPRRAQSILAFRERTLAAARQRARRHGYEGAMYPWESDPQNGTDQTPYSAHLLSESEIHVNADVAIAQWQYYDATLDRNWLRERGWPVIREVARFFASRATYDAARHRCDILHVTSVAESNADIPDDTFTNLGAIEALDIASAAAKALGEHPDGNWSRIARGLYVPMAPGGEYHLAFAPSVTTHGTDFGGGPVALLFLPALDFEMPSALRKSDYQHAIRRDPARAVGQVSMGILPRVAAADAVGLGDQAAAWAKLFETGGTLKPPYDVCTETASNEVGPFLTGSGSYLQSLIYGLTGLRIREGGLVPAYPPALPPGWRSLTLRNVRFRGQRMTIRVTSDPTGAARLSGLP
;
A
#
# COMPACT_ATOMS: atom_id res chain seq x y z
N MET A 1 -47.22 7.92 -61.67
CA MET A 1 -46.87 7.23 -60.37
C MET A 1 -45.41 7.44 -60.16
N ILE A 2 -45.05 8.43 -59.32
CA ILE A 2 -43.66 8.76 -58.98
C ILE A 2 -43.27 7.87 -57.85
N ASP A 3 -42.17 7.20 -58.04
CA ASP A 3 -41.64 6.18 -57.10
C ASP A 3 -41.09 6.79 -55.75
N CYS A 4 -41.95 6.77 -54.73
CA CYS A 4 -41.62 7.24 -53.37
C CYS A 4 -40.77 6.29 -52.50
N ARG A 5 -40.30 5.15 -53.05
CA ARG A 5 -39.58 4.14 -52.29
C ARG A 5 -38.06 4.37 -52.16
N GLY A 6 -37.47 5.27 -52.95
CA GLY A 6 -36.03 5.59 -52.93
C GLY A 6 -35.62 6.57 -51.83
N GLY A 7 -36.51 7.49 -51.40
CA GLY A 7 -36.22 8.51 -50.39
C GLY A 7 -36.11 8.00 -48.97
N ALA A 8 -36.98 7.06 -48.58
CA ALA A 8 -37.00 6.52 -47.21
C ALA A 8 -35.77 5.64 -46.89
N ARG A 9 -35.26 4.88 -47.91
CA ARG A 9 -34.04 4.08 -47.73
C ARG A 9 -32.76 4.93 -47.60
N ARG A 10 -32.69 6.06 -48.32
CA ARG A 10 -31.57 7.01 -48.21
C ARG A 10 -31.59 7.77 -46.87
N MET A 11 -32.75 8.19 -46.40
CA MET A 11 -32.88 8.82 -45.08
C MET A 11 -32.54 7.87 -43.94
N ALA A 12 -33.01 6.61 -43.98
CA ALA A 12 -32.67 5.60 -42.97
C ALA A 12 -31.16 5.28 -42.94
N ALA A 13 -30.50 5.21 -44.11
CA ALA A 13 -29.07 5.00 -44.23
C ALA A 13 -28.23 6.18 -43.68
N VAL A 14 -28.65 7.41 -43.94
CA VAL A 14 -27.99 8.62 -43.42
C VAL A 14 -28.19 8.74 -41.90
N THR A 15 -29.38 8.45 -41.39
CA THR A 15 -29.65 8.46 -39.95
C THR A 15 -28.86 7.36 -39.21
N CYS A 16 -28.76 6.17 -39.80
CA CYS A 16 -27.97 5.08 -39.24
C CYS A 16 -26.47 5.41 -39.25
N ALA A 17 -25.94 6.02 -40.30
CA ALA A 17 -24.55 6.46 -40.40
C ALA A 17 -24.25 7.58 -39.38
N LEU A 18 -25.15 8.56 -39.19
CA LEU A 18 -24.99 9.62 -38.17
C LEU A 18 -25.03 9.04 -36.75
N VAL A 19 -25.94 8.12 -36.46
CA VAL A 19 -26.02 7.46 -35.15
C VAL A 19 -24.78 6.62 -34.89
N CYS A 20 -24.27 5.87 -35.88
CA CYS A 20 -23.02 5.11 -35.74
C CYS A 20 -21.81 6.03 -35.55
N THR A 21 -21.75 7.19 -36.23
CA THR A 21 -20.67 8.17 -36.05
C THR A 21 -20.75 8.83 -34.66
N LEU A 22 -21.93 9.21 -34.20
CA LEU A 22 -22.11 9.76 -32.85
C LEU A 22 -21.80 8.74 -31.77
N LEU A 23 -22.17 7.47 -31.94
CA LEU A 23 -21.81 6.39 -31.04
C LEU A 23 -20.31 6.11 -31.02
N SER A 24 -19.63 6.20 -32.16
CA SER A 24 -18.18 6.01 -32.23
C SER A 24 -17.42 7.20 -31.62
N ILE A 25 -17.89 8.43 -31.79
CA ILE A 25 -17.33 9.63 -31.14
C ILE A 25 -17.54 9.56 -29.62
N ALA A 26 -18.75 9.19 -29.19
CA ALA A 26 -19.05 9.02 -27.75
C ALA A 26 -18.22 7.88 -27.12
N ALA A 27 -18.02 6.78 -27.83
CA ALA A 27 -17.19 5.67 -27.39
C ALA A 27 -15.70 6.08 -27.31
N SER A 28 -15.20 6.85 -28.29
CA SER A 28 -13.82 7.37 -28.28
C SER A 28 -13.60 8.40 -27.16
N ALA A 29 -14.57 9.28 -26.91
CA ALA A 29 -14.50 10.23 -25.80
C ALA A 29 -14.53 9.53 -24.44
N ALA A 30 -15.41 8.52 -24.27
CA ALA A 30 -15.47 7.71 -23.06
C ALA A 30 -14.20 6.88 -22.83
N GLN A 31 -13.56 6.41 -23.89
CA GLN A 31 -12.26 5.73 -23.78
C GLN A 31 -11.16 6.72 -23.38
N GLY A 32 -11.13 7.93 -23.97
CA GLY A 32 -10.19 8.98 -23.59
C GLY A 32 -10.33 9.43 -22.13
N GLU A 33 -11.56 9.55 -21.62
CA GLU A 33 -11.82 9.82 -20.18
C GLU A 33 -11.33 8.67 -19.28
N ARG A 34 -11.56 7.42 -19.70
CA ARG A 34 -11.06 6.25 -18.95
C ARG A 34 -9.54 6.22 -18.89
N ASP A 35 -8.87 6.44 -20.02
CA ASP A 35 -7.42 6.46 -20.09
C ASP A 35 -6.84 7.60 -19.24
N ALA A 36 -7.50 8.77 -19.21
CA ALA A 36 -7.14 9.89 -18.34
C ALA A 36 -7.27 9.56 -16.85
N GLY A 37 -8.22 8.71 -16.46
CA GLY A 37 -8.38 8.24 -15.09
C GLY A 37 -7.22 7.40 -14.55
N PHE A 38 -6.37 6.85 -15.42
CA PHE A 38 -5.20 6.07 -15.06
C PHE A 38 -3.88 6.86 -15.06
N ARG A 39 -3.90 8.15 -15.39
CA ARG A 39 -2.68 8.95 -15.56
C ARG A 39 -2.61 10.09 -14.58
N LEU A 40 -1.46 10.18 -13.90
CA LEU A 40 -1.09 11.30 -13.06
C LEU A 40 0.19 11.92 -13.61
N SER A 41 0.21 13.25 -13.71
CA SER A 41 1.29 13.96 -14.40
C SER A 41 1.93 15.00 -13.49
N ALA A 42 3.24 15.21 -13.68
CA ALA A 42 4.00 16.29 -13.08
C ALA A 42 4.63 17.17 -14.16
N GLY A 43 4.54 18.48 -13.97
CA GLY A 43 5.31 19.48 -14.69
C GLY A 43 6.40 20.11 -13.84
N LEU A 44 7.18 21.04 -14.38
CA LEU A 44 8.21 21.77 -13.60
C LEU A 44 7.63 22.53 -12.41
N GLY A 45 6.38 23.00 -12.51
CA GLY A 45 5.70 23.72 -11.43
C GLY A 45 5.39 22.85 -10.20
N ASP A 46 5.34 21.55 -10.36
CA ASP A 46 5.01 20.59 -9.29
C ASP A 46 6.25 20.18 -8.47
N LEU A 47 7.45 20.46 -8.97
CA LEU A 47 8.68 19.99 -8.34
C LEU A 47 8.92 20.51 -6.91
N PRO A 48 8.57 21.74 -6.55
CA PRO A 48 8.72 22.22 -5.17
C PRO A 48 7.91 21.42 -4.13
N THR A 49 6.83 20.79 -4.56
CA THR A 49 5.95 19.97 -3.72
C THR A 49 5.96 18.49 -4.12
N TYR A 50 6.95 18.08 -4.91
CA TYR A 50 7.06 16.72 -5.40
C TYR A 50 7.18 15.73 -4.25
N PHE A 51 6.16 14.89 -4.10
CA PHE A 51 6.20 13.76 -3.20
C PHE A 51 6.39 12.47 -4.03
N PRO A 52 7.39 11.62 -3.72
CA PRO A 52 7.67 10.43 -4.51
C PRO A 52 6.49 9.47 -4.57
N GLY A 53 6.09 9.08 -5.78
CA GLY A 53 5.20 7.95 -6.00
C GLY A 53 5.94 6.62 -5.87
N LEU A 54 5.24 5.51 -6.10
CA LEU A 54 5.75 4.16 -5.98
C LEU A 54 5.57 3.39 -7.29
N LEU A 55 6.63 2.71 -7.73
CA LEU A 55 6.57 1.61 -8.68
C LEU A 55 6.80 0.30 -7.93
N GLY A 56 5.97 -0.70 -8.13
CA GLY A 56 6.12 -1.96 -7.40
C GLY A 56 5.26 -3.08 -7.94
N ASN A 57 5.49 -4.27 -7.38
CA ASN A 57 4.75 -5.49 -7.68
C ASN A 57 4.53 -6.37 -6.43
N GLY A 58 4.74 -5.78 -5.24
CA GLY A 58 4.65 -6.46 -3.95
C GLY A 58 5.89 -7.26 -3.54
N TYR A 59 6.84 -7.50 -4.46
CA TYR A 59 8.19 -8.02 -4.16
C TYR A 59 9.22 -6.91 -4.11
N ILE A 60 9.18 -6.02 -5.09
CA ILE A 60 10.04 -4.86 -5.27
C ILE A 60 9.19 -3.62 -5.09
N ALA A 61 9.65 -2.67 -4.30
CA ALA A 61 9.09 -1.32 -4.21
C ALA A 61 10.18 -0.30 -4.47
N THR A 62 9.97 0.56 -5.45
CA THR A 62 10.91 1.60 -5.87
C THR A 62 10.21 2.96 -5.87
N LEU A 63 10.77 3.93 -5.17
CA LEU A 63 10.25 5.30 -5.18
C LEU A 63 10.59 5.98 -6.51
N THR A 64 9.72 6.91 -6.93
CA THR A 64 9.99 7.74 -8.11
C THR A 64 10.93 8.91 -7.76
N ALA A 65 11.61 9.47 -8.78
CA ALA A 65 12.44 10.64 -8.62
C ALA A 65 12.19 11.65 -9.75
N PRO A 66 12.38 12.96 -9.50
CA PRO A 66 11.98 14.01 -10.43
C PRO A 66 12.64 13.92 -11.81
N ARG A 67 13.94 13.58 -11.91
CA ARG A 67 14.61 13.49 -13.22
C ARG A 67 14.36 12.18 -13.94
N GLY A 68 13.86 11.14 -13.22
CA GLY A 68 13.73 9.80 -13.75
C GLY A 68 15.06 9.05 -13.96
N THR A 69 16.17 9.74 -13.81
CA THR A 69 17.55 9.20 -13.96
C THR A 69 18.28 9.07 -12.63
N GLU A 70 17.72 9.53 -11.55
CA GLU A 70 18.34 9.60 -10.22
C GLU A 70 18.37 8.21 -9.55
N PRO A 71 19.31 7.98 -8.62
CA PRO A 71 19.24 6.84 -7.72
C PRO A 71 18.03 7.00 -6.78
N THR A 72 17.19 5.98 -6.71
CA THR A 72 16.00 5.99 -5.86
C THR A 72 16.04 4.87 -4.84
N GLN A 73 15.35 5.07 -3.70
CA GLN A 73 15.21 4.04 -2.70
C GLN A 73 14.41 2.87 -3.25
N THR A 74 14.94 1.67 -3.06
CA THR A 74 14.30 0.41 -3.45
C THR A 74 14.39 -0.59 -2.32
N TYR A 75 13.29 -1.31 -2.11
CA TYR A 75 13.12 -2.29 -1.05
C TYR A 75 12.63 -3.62 -1.64
N LEU A 76 13.05 -4.73 -1.01
CA LEU A 76 12.52 -6.07 -1.26
C LEU A 76 11.69 -6.51 -0.06
N VAL A 77 10.52 -7.08 -0.31
CA VAL A 77 9.60 -7.53 0.75
C VAL A 77 10.31 -8.45 1.73
N GLY A 78 10.20 -8.16 3.03
CA GLY A 78 10.78 -8.95 4.11
C GLY A 78 12.32 -9.01 4.14
N LEU A 79 13.02 -8.19 3.39
CA LEU A 79 14.48 -8.04 3.51
C LEU A 79 14.76 -7.04 4.64
N MET A 80 15.05 -7.57 5.83
CA MET A 80 15.18 -6.79 7.06
C MET A 80 16.63 -6.79 7.57
N ASP A 81 17.01 -5.70 8.18
CA ASP A 81 18.22 -5.49 8.96
C ASP A 81 17.89 -5.65 10.45
N TYR A 82 18.64 -6.47 11.15
CA TYR A 82 18.48 -6.78 12.57
C TYR A 82 19.68 -6.28 13.39
N SER A 83 20.13 -5.08 13.13
CA SER A 83 21.26 -4.48 13.88
C SER A 83 21.02 -4.56 15.39
N PRO A 84 22.02 -5.00 16.18
CA PRO A 84 21.88 -5.15 17.62
C PRO A 84 21.46 -3.86 18.32
N GLY A 85 20.47 -3.96 19.21
CA GLY A 85 19.97 -2.83 20.00
C GLY A 85 18.95 -1.94 19.28
N ASP A 86 18.51 -2.31 18.08
CA ASP A 86 17.46 -1.60 17.32
C ASP A 86 16.27 -2.52 17.05
N ILE A 87 15.14 -1.92 16.57
CA ILE A 87 14.05 -2.65 15.92
C ILE A 87 14.53 -3.12 14.54
N SER A 88 13.89 -4.14 13.99
CA SER A 88 14.17 -4.53 12.61
C SER A 88 13.77 -3.40 11.64
N ARG A 89 14.51 -3.25 10.54
CA ARG A 89 14.27 -2.20 9.54
C ARG A 89 14.35 -2.78 8.14
N PRO A 90 13.53 -2.31 7.20
CA PRO A 90 13.68 -2.73 5.80
C PRO A 90 15.04 -2.30 5.28
N ALA A 91 15.80 -3.24 4.75
CA ALA A 91 17.13 -2.99 4.24
C ALA A 91 17.06 -2.32 2.86
N LEU A 92 17.68 -1.15 2.74
CA LEU A 92 17.76 -0.41 1.49
C LEU A 92 18.77 -1.08 0.56
N ILE A 93 18.28 -1.67 -0.53
CA ILE A 93 19.15 -2.28 -1.53
C ILE A 93 19.80 -1.22 -2.42
N PRO A 94 20.94 -1.52 -3.09
CA PRO A 94 21.56 -0.60 -4.03
C PRO A 94 20.56 -0.07 -5.07
N ALA A 95 20.61 1.23 -5.37
CA ALA A 95 19.72 1.82 -6.34
C ALA A 95 20.08 1.34 -7.76
N TRP A 96 19.08 0.87 -8.45
CA TRP A 96 19.20 0.34 -9.81
C TRP A 96 18.66 1.30 -10.88
N THR A 97 17.87 2.30 -10.49
CA THR A 97 17.20 3.23 -11.40
C THR A 97 18.15 4.20 -12.09
N ALA A 98 19.28 4.52 -11.45
CA ALA A 98 20.16 5.56 -11.90
C ALA A 98 20.75 5.31 -13.30
N VAL A 99 20.73 6.37 -14.10
CA VAL A 99 21.44 6.50 -15.37
C VAL A 99 22.05 7.89 -15.41
N ASP A 100 23.37 7.98 -15.49
CA ASP A 100 24.06 9.26 -15.65
C ASP A 100 24.35 9.52 -17.12
N PHE A 101 24.16 10.76 -17.55
CA PHE A 101 24.41 11.24 -18.90
C PHE A 101 25.10 12.60 -18.86
N ALA A 102 26.12 12.77 -19.70
CA ALA A 102 26.77 14.05 -19.91
C ALA A 102 26.96 14.32 -21.41
N PRO A 103 26.52 15.49 -21.92
CA PRO A 103 26.67 15.85 -23.33
C PRO A 103 28.08 16.34 -23.60
N GLY A 104 28.90 15.50 -24.24
CA GLY A 104 30.31 15.83 -24.59
C GLY A 104 31.30 14.88 -23.94
N ASP A 105 32.56 15.04 -24.33
CA ASP A 105 33.70 14.32 -23.76
C ASP A 105 34.11 14.82 -22.37
N ALA A 106 35.09 14.20 -21.76
CA ALA A 106 35.59 14.55 -20.43
C ALA A 106 36.22 15.96 -20.35
N THR A 107 36.60 16.53 -21.48
CA THR A 107 37.24 17.85 -21.60
C THR A 107 36.25 18.99 -21.86
N SER A 108 35.00 18.66 -22.16
CA SER A 108 33.93 19.60 -22.54
C SER A 108 33.44 20.47 -21.40
N GLY A 109 33.78 20.14 -20.14
CA GLY A 109 33.26 20.78 -18.94
C GLY A 109 31.80 20.44 -18.61
N ALA A 110 31.13 19.64 -19.47
CA ALA A 110 29.74 19.24 -19.24
C ALA A 110 29.61 18.33 -18.01
N GLY A 111 28.68 18.69 -17.12
CA GLY A 111 28.36 17.94 -15.91
C GLY A 111 27.38 16.80 -16.18
N TRP A 112 27.25 15.92 -15.21
CA TRP A 112 26.27 14.85 -15.25
C TRP A 112 24.83 15.35 -15.07
N ILE A 113 23.88 14.69 -15.73
CA ILE A 113 22.45 15.05 -15.68
C ILE A 113 21.88 15.05 -14.26
N ASN A 114 22.41 14.17 -13.40
CA ASN A 114 21.98 14.05 -12.00
C ASN A 114 22.68 15.06 -11.06
N GLU A 115 23.62 15.88 -11.58
CA GLU A 115 24.32 16.89 -10.81
C GLU A 115 23.65 18.28 -10.96
N GLY A 116 23.77 19.07 -9.91
CA GLY A 116 23.25 20.43 -9.87
C GLY A 116 21.71 20.52 -9.81
N PRO A 117 21.15 21.74 -9.83
CA PRO A 117 19.72 21.95 -9.65
C PRO A 117 18.90 21.54 -10.87
N LEU A 118 17.65 21.13 -10.62
CA LEU A 118 16.65 20.89 -11.66
C LEU A 118 15.93 22.22 -11.93
N THR A 119 16.38 22.97 -12.95
CA THR A 119 15.84 24.28 -13.32
C THR A 119 15.25 24.27 -14.73
N ALA A 120 14.37 25.22 -15.02
CA ALA A 120 13.74 25.36 -16.34
C ALA A 120 14.76 25.65 -17.47
N GLU A 121 15.91 26.26 -17.16
CA GLU A 121 16.98 26.51 -18.14
C GLU A 121 17.69 25.24 -18.56
N ARG A 122 17.85 24.29 -17.62
CA ARG A 122 18.52 23.00 -17.89
C ARG A 122 17.57 21.91 -18.36
N PHE A 123 16.31 21.92 -17.90
CA PHE A 123 15.30 20.88 -18.16
C PHE A 123 14.05 21.52 -18.74
N ARG A 124 14.04 21.80 -20.03
CA ARG A 124 12.91 22.40 -20.72
C ARG A 124 11.88 21.34 -21.11
N ASP A 125 10.64 21.77 -21.29
CA ASP A 125 9.52 20.91 -21.72
C ASP A 125 9.36 19.65 -20.85
N TYR A 126 9.65 19.80 -19.55
CA TYR A 126 9.59 18.72 -18.60
C TYR A 126 8.17 18.20 -18.41
N ALA A 127 8.04 16.88 -18.53
CA ALA A 127 6.83 16.15 -18.18
C ALA A 127 7.19 14.80 -17.57
N GLN A 128 6.53 14.43 -16.49
CA GLN A 128 6.61 13.09 -15.92
C GLN A 128 5.20 12.53 -15.75
N VAL A 129 4.98 11.30 -16.18
CA VAL A 129 3.67 10.63 -16.16
C VAL A 129 3.80 9.28 -15.48
N LEU A 130 3.05 9.10 -14.41
CA LEU A 130 2.76 7.80 -13.82
C LEU A 130 1.53 7.23 -14.54
N ASP A 131 1.73 6.20 -15.34
CA ASP A 131 0.65 5.45 -15.99
C ASP A 131 0.31 4.22 -15.12
N MET A 132 -0.77 4.31 -14.37
CA MET A 132 -1.21 3.25 -13.46
C MET A 132 -1.83 2.06 -14.21
N GLN A 133 -2.19 2.24 -15.50
CA GLN A 133 -2.78 1.18 -16.31
C GLN A 133 -1.76 0.09 -16.66
N ASP A 134 -0.48 0.45 -16.74
CA ASP A 134 0.61 -0.49 -17.00
C ASP A 134 1.74 -0.44 -15.94
N GLY A 135 1.57 0.37 -14.88
CA GLY A 135 2.52 0.47 -13.78
C GLY A 135 3.90 0.98 -14.22
N SER A 136 3.93 1.99 -15.09
CA SER A 136 5.16 2.59 -15.61
C SER A 136 5.27 4.09 -15.30
N LEU A 137 6.50 4.57 -15.18
CA LEU A 137 6.82 5.99 -15.08
C LEU A 137 7.58 6.42 -16.32
N THR A 138 7.05 7.43 -17.03
CA THR A 138 7.72 8.06 -18.17
C THR A 138 8.10 9.48 -17.80
N THR A 139 9.37 9.83 -17.92
CA THR A 139 9.90 11.18 -17.73
C THR A 139 10.49 11.68 -19.05
N SER A 140 10.15 12.89 -19.47
CA SER A 140 10.66 13.48 -20.71
C SER A 140 11.00 14.95 -20.53
N TYR A 141 12.09 15.40 -21.14
CA TYR A 141 12.52 16.80 -21.13
C TYR A 141 13.61 17.03 -22.19
N HIS A 142 13.89 18.31 -22.45
CA HIS A 142 15.11 18.75 -23.14
C HIS A 142 16.16 19.11 -22.11
N TYR A 143 17.24 18.33 -22.03
CA TYR A 143 18.40 18.62 -21.16
C TYR A 143 19.40 19.49 -21.87
N ARG A 144 19.69 20.65 -21.30
CA ARG A 144 20.65 21.61 -21.84
C ARG A 144 21.82 21.82 -20.88
N ASP A 145 23.02 21.59 -21.37
CA ASP A 145 24.24 21.83 -20.62
C ASP A 145 25.36 22.27 -21.57
N HIS A 146 26.14 23.30 -21.19
CA HIS A 146 27.25 23.88 -21.98
C HIS A 146 26.90 24.11 -23.47
N GLY A 147 25.71 24.65 -23.74
CA GLY A 147 25.24 24.96 -25.09
C GLY A 147 24.78 23.75 -25.93
N ARG A 148 24.89 22.54 -25.39
CA ARG A 148 24.37 21.30 -26.01
C ARG A 148 22.98 21.01 -25.52
N ASP A 149 22.08 20.71 -26.45
CA ASP A 149 20.67 20.39 -26.19
C ASP A 149 20.39 18.93 -26.57
N THR A 150 19.73 18.20 -25.69
CA THR A 150 19.41 16.78 -25.91
C THR A 150 18.00 16.50 -25.45
N ALA A 151 17.12 16.03 -26.33
CA ALA A 151 15.85 15.48 -25.90
C ALA A 151 16.08 14.15 -25.17
N VAL A 152 15.51 14.00 -24.01
CA VAL A 152 15.66 12.84 -23.11
C VAL A 152 14.30 12.26 -22.80
N GLN A 153 14.20 10.93 -22.86
CA GLN A 153 13.06 10.19 -22.34
C GLN A 153 13.54 9.02 -21.49
N VAL A 154 12.95 8.84 -20.33
CA VAL A 154 13.21 7.72 -19.42
C VAL A 154 11.91 6.99 -19.16
N VAL A 155 11.91 5.68 -19.34
CA VAL A 155 10.77 4.82 -18.96
C VAL A 155 11.26 3.80 -17.95
N THR A 156 10.66 3.84 -16.75
CA THR A 156 11.00 2.93 -15.66
C THR A 156 9.78 2.08 -15.31
N LEU A 157 9.99 0.80 -15.10
CA LEU A 157 8.97 -0.14 -14.63
C LEU A 157 9.55 -1.20 -13.70
N VAL A 158 8.73 -1.63 -12.74
CA VAL A 158 8.92 -2.84 -11.94
C VAL A 158 7.94 -3.88 -12.49
N SER A 159 8.44 -5.04 -12.89
CA SER A 159 7.63 -5.98 -13.68
C SER A 159 6.63 -6.76 -12.82
N GLU A 160 5.35 -6.58 -13.07
CA GLU A 160 4.28 -7.43 -12.54
C GLU A 160 4.28 -8.82 -13.21
N ALA A 161 4.69 -8.88 -14.49
CA ALA A 161 4.74 -10.13 -15.24
C ALA A 161 5.95 -11.02 -14.89
N SER A 162 7.01 -10.44 -14.32
CA SER A 162 8.24 -11.14 -13.91
C SER A 162 8.73 -10.53 -12.60
N PRO A 163 8.28 -11.03 -11.44
CA PRO A 163 8.38 -10.34 -10.15
C PRO A 163 9.79 -9.94 -9.69
N HIS A 164 10.82 -10.62 -10.18
CA HIS A 164 12.21 -10.34 -9.84
C HIS A 164 12.91 -9.42 -10.86
N LEU A 165 12.15 -8.80 -11.78
CA LEU A 165 12.72 -8.00 -12.86
C LEU A 165 12.25 -6.54 -12.78
N ALA A 166 13.19 -5.63 -12.98
CA ALA A 166 12.93 -4.20 -13.16
C ALA A 166 13.71 -3.68 -14.37
N VAL A 167 13.22 -2.64 -15.03
CA VAL A 167 13.80 -2.16 -16.28
C VAL A 167 13.76 -0.64 -16.35
N THR A 168 14.85 -0.03 -16.81
CA THR A 168 14.91 1.38 -17.19
C THR A 168 15.35 1.50 -18.64
N ARG A 169 14.54 2.09 -19.52
CA ARG A 169 14.90 2.50 -20.87
C ARG A 169 15.20 3.99 -20.85
N PHE A 170 16.38 4.34 -21.30
CA PHE A 170 16.88 5.70 -21.41
C PHE A 170 17.13 6.03 -22.89
N SER A 171 16.44 7.01 -23.43
CA SER A 171 16.52 7.44 -24.83
C SER A 171 17.01 8.87 -24.92
N ILE A 172 17.96 9.13 -25.79
CA ILE A 172 18.47 10.47 -26.09
C ILE A 172 18.36 10.78 -27.57
N ARG A 173 18.07 12.04 -27.90
CA ARG A 173 18.15 12.59 -29.22
C ARG A 173 18.92 13.91 -29.16
N PRO A 174 20.25 13.88 -29.40
CA PRO A 174 21.08 15.07 -29.39
C PRO A 174 20.76 16.01 -30.55
N GLU A 175 20.76 17.34 -30.27
CA GLU A 175 20.66 18.37 -31.31
C GLU A 175 22.07 18.87 -31.77
N TYR A 176 23.08 18.04 -31.62
CA TYR A 176 24.47 18.29 -31.99
C TYR A 176 25.17 16.99 -32.43
N ASP A 177 26.24 17.12 -33.18
CA ASP A 177 27.20 16.05 -33.47
C ASP A 177 28.32 16.04 -32.43
N GLY A 178 28.80 14.86 -32.03
CA GLY A 178 29.95 14.78 -31.11
C GLY A 178 29.89 13.58 -30.18
N GLN A 179 30.62 13.66 -29.09
CA GLN A 179 30.72 12.58 -28.13
C GLN A 179 29.76 12.80 -26.99
N VAL A 180 29.25 11.70 -26.41
CA VAL A 180 28.48 11.66 -25.15
C VAL A 180 29.06 10.62 -24.22
N ARG A 181 28.86 10.83 -22.92
CA ARG A 181 29.22 9.91 -21.86
C ARG A 181 27.97 9.47 -21.13
N LEU A 182 27.89 8.18 -20.83
CA LEU A 182 26.83 7.60 -20.00
C LEU A 182 27.46 6.74 -18.91
N SER A 183 26.78 6.64 -17.77
CA SER A 183 27.10 5.66 -16.73
C SER A 183 25.83 4.93 -16.32
N PHE A 184 25.93 3.61 -16.16
CA PHE A 184 24.85 2.73 -15.73
C PHE A 184 25.22 2.12 -14.37
N PRO A 185 25.07 2.87 -13.27
CA PRO A 185 25.48 2.42 -11.96
C PRO A 185 24.48 1.48 -11.29
N LEU A 186 24.98 0.63 -10.39
CA LEU A 186 24.29 0.16 -9.20
C LEU A 186 24.81 1.02 -8.05
N THR A 187 23.98 1.96 -7.57
CA THR A 187 24.44 2.99 -6.61
C THR A 187 24.38 2.43 -5.20
N LEU A 188 25.51 2.41 -4.52
CA LEU A 188 25.64 1.94 -3.15
C LEU A 188 25.25 3.08 -2.17
N TRP A 189 24.40 2.77 -1.22
CA TRP A 189 24.02 3.71 -0.17
C TRP A 189 25.07 3.77 0.93
N PRO A 190 25.33 4.96 1.50
CA PRO A 190 26.17 5.06 2.69
C PRO A 190 25.47 4.37 3.87
N ARG A 191 26.27 3.75 4.74
CA ARG A 191 25.72 3.19 6.00
C ARG A 191 25.17 4.31 6.85
N HIS A 192 23.91 4.19 7.24
CA HIS A 192 23.30 5.08 8.21
C HIS A 192 23.64 4.62 9.61
N THR A 193 24.14 5.53 10.45
CA THR A 193 24.20 5.28 11.89
C THR A 193 22.83 5.62 12.46
N PRO A 194 22.09 4.67 13.04
CA PRO A 194 20.81 4.98 13.67
C PRO A 194 21.01 6.03 14.75
N ARG A 195 20.28 7.14 14.70
CA ARG A 195 20.30 8.15 15.75
C ARG A 195 19.50 7.76 16.97
N PHE A 196 18.63 6.76 16.83
CA PHE A 196 17.86 6.15 17.91
C PHE A 196 17.91 4.65 17.76
N ALA A 197 18.72 4.00 18.57
CA ALA A 197 18.54 2.60 18.82
C ALA A 197 17.31 2.47 19.71
N LEU A 198 16.21 2.06 19.11
CA LEU A 198 14.96 1.76 19.80
C LEU A 198 14.99 0.28 20.17
N GLY A 199 15.94 -0.09 21.06
CA GLY A 199 16.10 -1.48 21.49
C GLY A 199 14.88 -1.98 22.22
N ARG A 200 14.70 -3.29 22.20
CA ARG A 200 13.65 -3.99 22.95
C ARG A 200 13.93 -4.13 24.44
N LEU A 201 15.12 -3.76 24.84
CA LEU A 201 15.53 -3.76 26.24
C LEU A 201 14.93 -2.54 26.92
N THR A 202 14.50 -2.68 28.16
CA THR A 202 13.87 -1.63 28.96
C THR A 202 14.81 -1.12 30.03
N GLY A 203 14.72 0.17 30.36
CA GLY A 203 15.43 0.78 31.48
C GLY A 203 16.96 0.67 31.39
N PRO A 204 17.66 0.47 32.53
CA PRO A 204 19.12 0.48 32.58
C PRO A 204 19.81 -0.53 31.67
N ALA A 205 19.18 -1.67 31.37
CA ALA A 205 19.73 -2.68 30.47
C ALA A 205 19.74 -2.18 29.01
N GLN A 206 18.72 -1.44 28.59
CA GLN A 206 18.68 -0.80 27.30
C GLN A 206 19.73 0.30 27.19
N GLU A 207 19.80 1.18 28.17
CA GLU A 207 20.80 2.27 28.20
C GLU A 207 22.21 1.72 28.09
N LYS A 208 22.52 0.66 28.82
CA LYS A 208 23.82 -0.01 28.78
C LYS A 208 24.10 -0.64 27.41
N ALA A 209 23.11 -1.31 26.79
CA ALA A 209 23.27 -1.92 25.48
C ALA A 209 23.45 -0.86 24.39
N LEU A 210 22.73 0.25 24.47
CA LEU A 210 22.82 1.38 23.54
C LEU A 210 24.18 2.08 23.67
N ALA A 211 24.62 2.34 24.87
CA ALA A 211 25.95 2.93 25.11
C ALA A 211 27.08 2.01 24.61
N ALA A 212 26.98 0.70 24.81
CA ALA A 212 27.93 -0.28 24.29
C ALA A 212 27.97 -0.37 22.77
N ALA A 213 26.83 -0.09 22.11
CA ALA A 213 26.70 -0.01 20.65
C ALA A 213 27.11 1.37 20.08
N GLY A 214 27.54 2.33 20.93
CA GLY A 214 27.97 3.66 20.52
C GLY A 214 26.83 4.67 20.31
N PHE A 215 25.63 4.39 20.82
CA PHE A 215 24.50 5.30 20.74
C PHE A 215 24.42 6.18 21.99
N SER A 216 24.20 7.48 21.77
CA SER A 216 23.98 8.43 22.86
C SER A 216 22.49 8.66 23.06
N LEU A 217 22.01 8.41 24.27
CA LEU A 217 20.65 8.72 24.71
C LEU A 217 20.49 10.22 25.08
N GLN A 218 21.29 11.11 24.50
CA GLN A 218 21.15 12.54 24.76
C GLN A 218 19.70 12.97 24.47
N PRO A 219 19.07 13.75 25.36
CA PRO A 219 17.77 14.34 25.10
C PRO A 219 17.83 15.14 23.82
N ARG A 220 16.87 14.94 22.94
CA ARG A 220 16.76 15.66 21.68
C ARG A 220 16.69 17.16 21.93
N PRO A 221 17.50 17.99 21.26
CA PRO A 221 17.26 19.43 21.26
C PRO A 221 15.86 19.71 20.69
N PRO A 222 15.09 20.66 21.24
CA PRO A 222 13.71 20.94 20.80
C PRO A 222 13.64 21.72 19.49
N ALA A 223 14.60 21.60 18.60
CA ALA A 223 14.63 22.33 17.35
C ALA A 223 14.45 21.41 16.16
N THR A 224 13.43 21.69 15.37
CA THR A 224 13.06 21.09 14.08
C THR A 224 13.12 19.58 14.06
N PRO A 225 11.99 18.90 13.89
CA PRO A 225 11.98 17.45 13.79
C PRO A 225 12.75 17.08 12.53
N ASP A 226 13.97 16.60 12.67
CA ASP A 226 14.59 15.77 11.65
C ASP A 226 13.78 14.48 11.60
N ARG A 227 12.62 14.57 10.91
CA ARG A 227 11.67 13.48 10.75
C ARG A 227 12.32 12.28 10.06
N ALA A 228 13.36 12.54 9.26
CA ALA A 228 14.19 11.50 8.68
C ALA A 228 14.86 10.61 9.72
N ALA A 229 15.15 11.13 10.92
CA ALA A 229 15.84 10.38 11.96
C ALA A 229 15.03 9.19 12.52
N LEU A 230 13.70 9.22 12.44
CA LEU A 230 12.82 8.10 12.84
C LEU A 230 12.77 7.00 11.77
N TRP A 231 13.18 7.31 10.54
CA TRP A 231 12.94 6.49 9.36
C TRP A 231 14.23 6.15 8.61
N TYR A 232 15.30 5.80 9.35
CA TYR A 232 16.50 5.29 8.70
C TYR A 232 16.29 3.86 8.22
N PRO A 233 16.58 3.59 6.93
CA PRO A 233 16.56 2.23 6.42
C PRO A 233 17.69 1.41 7.04
N GLY A 234 17.51 0.10 7.06
CA GLY A 234 18.58 -0.86 7.27
C GLY A 234 19.63 -0.78 6.15
N HIS A 235 20.79 -1.37 6.39
CA HIS A 235 21.92 -1.34 5.46
C HIS A 235 22.23 -2.71 4.90
N ILE A 236 22.66 -2.75 3.64
CA ILE A 236 23.23 -3.93 2.99
C ILE A 236 24.74 -3.80 2.93
N ASP A 237 25.45 -4.67 3.62
CA ASP A 237 26.89 -4.86 3.44
C ASP A 237 27.15 -5.63 2.14
N ILE A 238 27.66 -4.95 1.11
CA ILE A 238 28.05 -5.59 -0.15
C ILE A 238 29.32 -6.41 0.11
N LYS A 239 29.29 -7.68 -0.27
CA LYS A 239 30.39 -8.64 -0.07
C LYS A 239 31.12 -8.94 -1.36
N GLU A 240 30.37 -8.97 -2.46
CA GLU A 240 30.90 -9.36 -3.77
C GLU A 240 30.35 -8.44 -4.84
N THR A 241 31.21 -8.13 -5.83
CA THR A 241 30.83 -7.40 -7.04
C THR A 241 31.56 -8.02 -8.23
N GLY A 242 30.94 -7.99 -9.39
CA GLY A 242 31.57 -8.42 -10.62
C GLY A 242 30.90 -7.81 -11.84
N GLY A 243 31.61 -7.77 -12.97
CA GLY A 243 31.07 -7.23 -14.20
C GLY A 243 31.97 -7.56 -15.41
N ASP A 244 31.35 -7.58 -16.57
CA ASP A 244 32.05 -7.76 -17.85
C ASP A 244 31.67 -6.64 -18.83
N PRO A 245 32.58 -5.70 -19.13
CA PRO A 245 32.33 -4.64 -20.10
C PRO A 245 32.05 -5.14 -21.51
N ARG A 246 32.52 -6.35 -21.87
CA ARG A 246 32.26 -6.94 -23.18
C ARG A 246 30.89 -7.55 -23.27
N ALA A 247 30.45 -8.22 -22.18
CA ALA A 247 29.10 -8.76 -22.04
C ALA A 247 28.09 -7.70 -21.68
N LEU A 248 28.52 -6.48 -21.32
CA LEU A 248 27.68 -5.38 -20.84
C LEU A 248 26.87 -5.76 -19.60
N THR A 249 27.54 -6.36 -18.63
CA THR A 249 26.87 -6.87 -17.40
C THR A 249 27.61 -6.42 -16.15
N LEU A 250 26.83 -6.25 -15.07
CA LEU A 250 27.33 -6.10 -13.70
C LEU A 250 26.43 -6.85 -12.72
N TRP A 251 27.02 -7.22 -11.59
CA TRP A 251 26.27 -7.82 -10.49
C TRP A 251 26.92 -7.51 -9.15
N LEU A 252 26.14 -7.62 -8.10
CA LEU A 252 26.60 -7.53 -6.74
C LEU A 252 25.80 -8.47 -5.84
N ALA A 253 26.40 -8.86 -4.73
CA ALA A 253 25.75 -9.64 -3.67
C ALA A 253 26.15 -9.10 -2.31
N GLY A 254 25.23 -9.19 -1.36
CA GLY A 254 25.44 -8.67 -0.01
C GLY A 254 24.41 -9.21 0.99
N ARG A 255 24.44 -8.67 2.19
CA ARG A 255 23.55 -9.09 3.27
C ARG A 255 23.31 -7.93 4.24
N ALA A 256 22.08 -7.81 4.71
CA ALA A 256 21.76 -7.00 5.89
C ALA A 256 22.23 -7.71 7.17
N GLU A 257 22.53 -6.97 8.21
CA GLU A 257 22.99 -7.55 9.48
C GLU A 257 21.89 -8.42 10.09
N GLY A 258 22.20 -9.69 10.42
CA GLY A 258 21.22 -10.66 10.89
C GLY A 258 20.13 -11.04 9.88
N GLY A 259 20.10 -10.39 8.72
CA GLY A 259 19.10 -10.56 7.69
C GLY A 259 19.44 -11.61 6.64
N LEU A 260 18.57 -11.71 5.63
CA LEU A 260 18.75 -12.58 4.48
C LEU A 260 19.82 -12.02 3.52
N PRO A 261 20.53 -12.88 2.78
CA PRO A 261 21.36 -12.43 1.67
C PRO A 261 20.48 -11.87 0.53
N MET A 262 21.06 -10.96 -0.26
CA MET A 262 20.46 -10.45 -1.47
C MET A 262 21.47 -10.46 -2.62
N ALA A 263 20.98 -10.52 -3.84
CA ALA A 263 21.76 -10.32 -5.05
C ALA A 263 21.02 -9.40 -6.01
N MET A 264 21.79 -8.78 -6.89
CA MET A 264 21.30 -7.93 -7.96
C MET A 264 22.24 -8.04 -9.15
N ALA A 265 21.69 -8.17 -10.35
CA ALA A 265 22.45 -8.17 -11.57
C ALA A 265 21.79 -7.26 -12.62
N ALA A 266 22.61 -6.61 -13.43
CA ALA A 266 22.16 -5.78 -14.54
C ALA A 266 22.80 -6.23 -15.86
N ALA A 267 22.01 -6.25 -16.93
CA ALA A 267 22.46 -6.41 -18.30
C ALA A 267 22.02 -5.17 -19.10
N ILE A 268 22.96 -4.55 -19.82
CA ILE A 268 22.73 -3.32 -20.56
C ILE A 268 22.58 -3.64 -22.05
N ALA A 269 21.59 -3.05 -22.69
CA ALA A 269 21.50 -3.00 -24.15
C ALA A 269 21.94 -1.62 -24.65
N LEU A 270 22.83 -1.60 -25.61
CA LEU A 270 23.28 -0.40 -26.32
C LEU A 270 22.48 -0.21 -27.62
N PRO A 271 22.41 1.02 -28.16
CA PRO A 271 21.71 1.26 -29.42
C PRO A 271 22.37 0.51 -30.60
N GLY A 272 21.55 -0.07 -31.45
CA GLY A 272 22.00 -0.72 -32.67
C GLY A 272 22.64 0.29 -33.61
N GLY A 273 23.78 -0.08 -34.22
CA GLY A 273 24.48 0.77 -35.20
C GLY A 273 25.36 1.88 -34.59
N ALA A 274 25.50 1.92 -33.26
CA ALA A 274 26.50 2.80 -32.63
C ALA A 274 27.92 2.39 -33.04
N GLU A 275 28.68 3.32 -33.58
CA GLU A 275 30.07 3.06 -33.98
C GLU A 275 30.93 2.85 -32.73
N SER A 276 31.38 1.59 -32.54
CA SER A 276 32.38 1.15 -31.55
C SER A 276 32.35 1.88 -30.20
N PRO A 277 31.28 1.74 -29.39
CA PRO A 277 31.23 2.38 -28.09
C PRO A 277 32.38 1.89 -27.20
N LYS A 278 33.07 2.81 -26.53
CA LYS A 278 34.06 2.44 -25.52
C LYS A 278 33.33 2.16 -24.22
N VAL A 279 33.46 0.95 -23.69
CA VAL A 279 32.84 0.54 -22.42
C VAL A 279 33.93 0.19 -21.41
N THR A 280 33.82 0.70 -20.22
CA THR A 280 34.72 0.43 -19.11
C THR A 280 33.92 0.13 -17.83
N LEU A 281 34.49 -0.68 -16.95
CA LEU A 281 33.95 -0.92 -15.62
C LEU A 281 34.61 0.08 -14.66
N SER A 282 33.77 0.77 -13.87
CA SER A 282 34.25 1.66 -12.82
C SER A 282 33.66 1.24 -11.45
N GLN A 283 34.44 1.46 -10.41
CA GLN A 283 34.04 1.19 -9.04
C GLN A 283 34.66 2.21 -8.10
N ASP A 284 33.83 2.80 -7.27
CA ASP A 284 34.25 3.61 -6.14
C ASP A 284 33.43 3.23 -4.88
N ARG A 285 33.44 4.08 -3.85
CA ARG A 285 32.71 3.83 -2.59
C ARG A 285 31.20 3.88 -2.74
N ARG A 286 30.66 4.44 -3.81
CA ARG A 286 29.23 4.69 -4.02
C ARG A 286 28.70 4.09 -5.31
N HIS A 287 29.55 3.87 -6.30
CA HIS A 287 29.13 3.45 -7.61
C HIS A 287 29.89 2.19 -8.03
N PHE A 288 29.13 1.27 -8.56
CA PHE A 288 29.64 0.16 -9.33
C PHE A 288 28.93 0.22 -10.68
N ALA A 289 29.65 0.60 -11.75
CA ALA A 289 29.02 1.04 -12.99
C ALA A 289 29.72 0.53 -14.26
N LEU A 290 28.93 0.45 -15.33
CA LEU A 290 29.44 0.43 -16.69
C LEU A 290 29.37 1.84 -17.26
N ASP A 291 30.54 2.38 -17.62
CA ASP A 291 30.68 3.68 -18.26
C ASP A 291 30.82 3.49 -19.76
N VAL A 292 30.02 4.23 -20.53
CA VAL A 292 29.93 4.15 -21.98
C VAL A 292 30.23 5.51 -22.57
N THR A 293 31.14 5.53 -23.54
CA THR A 293 31.43 6.70 -24.37
C THR A 293 31.17 6.36 -25.82
N LEU A 294 30.39 7.18 -26.51
CA LEU A 294 30.07 6.96 -27.93
C LEU A 294 29.93 8.29 -28.67
N ASN A 295 30.12 8.24 -29.99
CA ASN A 295 29.84 9.36 -30.87
C ASN A 295 28.36 9.35 -31.25
N VAL A 296 27.75 10.53 -31.27
CA VAL A 296 26.34 10.73 -31.63
C VAL A 296 26.23 11.71 -32.80
N ALA A 297 25.19 11.54 -33.60
CA ALA A 297 24.85 12.41 -34.71
C ALA A 297 23.58 13.20 -34.36
N LYS A 298 23.55 14.48 -34.73
CA LYS A 298 22.42 15.36 -34.57
C LYS A 298 21.11 14.77 -35.09
N GLY A 299 20.07 14.81 -34.30
CA GLY A 299 18.71 14.38 -34.64
C GLY A 299 18.51 12.87 -34.68
N HIS A 300 19.53 12.04 -34.42
CA HIS A 300 19.38 10.59 -34.27
C HIS A 300 19.00 10.20 -32.87
N THR A 301 18.09 9.22 -32.74
CA THR A 301 17.69 8.68 -31.45
C THR A 301 18.56 7.48 -31.08
N TYR A 302 19.07 7.51 -29.84
CA TYR A 302 19.88 6.43 -29.26
C TYR A 302 19.12 5.90 -28.01
N GLU A 303 18.82 4.59 -28.00
CA GLU A 303 18.12 3.93 -26.95
C GLU A 303 19.04 2.98 -26.18
N PHE A 304 19.08 3.14 -24.88
CA PHE A 304 19.79 2.31 -23.92
C PHE A 304 18.79 1.65 -23.01
N THR A 305 18.95 0.38 -22.69
CA THR A 305 18.08 -0.29 -21.74
C THR A 305 18.89 -1.03 -20.69
N LYS A 306 18.56 -0.78 -19.43
CA LYS A 306 19.12 -1.45 -18.26
C LYS A 306 18.09 -2.43 -17.70
N TYR A 307 18.36 -3.72 -17.86
CA TYR A 307 17.55 -4.81 -17.33
C TYR A 307 18.15 -5.25 -16.01
N VAL A 308 17.38 -5.22 -14.93
CA VAL A 308 17.89 -5.51 -13.60
C VAL A 308 17.08 -6.63 -12.96
N ALA A 309 17.76 -7.70 -12.56
CA ALA A 309 17.18 -8.75 -11.75
C ALA A 309 17.60 -8.60 -10.30
N LEU A 310 16.68 -8.94 -9.40
CA LEU A 310 16.81 -8.75 -7.95
C LEU A 310 16.29 -9.98 -7.22
N SER A 311 17.08 -10.51 -6.30
CA SER A 311 16.70 -11.64 -5.46
C SER A 311 17.12 -11.46 -4.01
N ARG A 312 16.52 -12.27 -3.13
CA ARG A 312 16.93 -12.44 -1.74
C ARG A 312 16.94 -13.93 -1.41
N GLY A 313 17.60 -14.32 -0.32
CA GLY A 313 18.05 -15.68 -0.05
C GLY A 313 17.05 -16.82 0.01
N ASP A 314 15.76 -16.54 0.15
CA ASP A 314 14.68 -17.55 0.09
C ASP A 314 13.87 -17.48 -1.21
N TRP A 315 14.31 -16.66 -2.13
CA TRP A 315 13.67 -16.43 -3.42
C TRP A 315 14.65 -16.07 -4.52
N GLY A 316 14.80 -16.95 -5.47
CA GLY A 316 15.78 -16.85 -6.54
C GLY A 316 17.16 -17.34 -6.10
N GLY A 317 18.04 -17.50 -7.03
CA GLY A 317 19.27 -18.26 -6.87
C GLY A 317 20.51 -17.44 -6.56
N GLY A 318 20.44 -16.13 -6.37
CA GLY A 318 21.58 -15.26 -6.16
C GLY A 318 22.16 -14.67 -7.44
N ALA A 319 23.40 -14.15 -7.39
CA ALA A 319 23.97 -13.32 -8.45
C ALA A 319 24.04 -14.00 -9.84
N VAL A 320 24.26 -15.29 -9.90
CA VAL A 320 24.37 -16.04 -11.17
C VAL A 320 23.01 -16.15 -11.85
N GLU A 321 21.97 -16.51 -11.10
CA GLU A 321 20.61 -16.62 -11.60
C GLU A 321 20.02 -15.26 -11.95
N ASP A 322 20.30 -14.23 -11.15
CA ASP A 322 19.91 -12.87 -11.45
C ASP A 322 20.58 -12.37 -12.73
N LEU A 323 21.87 -12.64 -12.93
CA LEU A 323 22.56 -12.32 -14.15
C LEU A 323 21.92 -13.01 -15.36
N SER A 324 21.64 -14.31 -15.23
CA SER A 324 20.97 -15.08 -16.28
C SER A 324 19.56 -14.54 -16.58
N LEU A 325 18.80 -14.09 -15.57
CA LEU A 325 17.50 -13.46 -15.75
C LEU A 325 17.59 -12.12 -16.47
N ALA A 326 18.54 -11.26 -16.07
CA ALA A 326 18.77 -9.97 -16.69
C ALA A 326 19.19 -10.12 -18.17
N GLU A 327 20.06 -11.10 -18.51
CA GLU A 327 20.48 -11.40 -19.88
C GLU A 327 19.32 -11.95 -20.74
N ARG A 328 18.50 -12.84 -20.18
CA ARG A 328 17.27 -13.30 -20.88
C ARG A 328 16.30 -12.14 -21.12
N ALA A 329 16.15 -11.24 -20.16
CA ALA A 329 15.31 -10.05 -20.32
C ALA A 329 15.84 -9.13 -21.43
N ARG A 330 17.17 -8.90 -21.48
CA ARG A 330 17.83 -8.16 -22.54
C ARG A 330 17.60 -8.82 -23.92
N THR A 331 17.75 -10.13 -24.01
CA THR A 331 17.51 -10.87 -25.26
C THR A 331 16.05 -10.76 -25.72
N ARG A 332 15.10 -10.78 -24.77
CA ARG A 332 13.67 -10.60 -25.06
C ARG A 332 13.34 -9.20 -25.55
N GLY A 333 14.08 -8.19 -25.09
CA GLY A 333 13.92 -6.78 -25.46
C GLY A 333 12.85 -6.04 -24.66
N PHE A 334 12.98 -4.71 -24.63
CA PHE A 334 12.10 -3.84 -23.85
C PHE A 334 10.63 -3.93 -24.28
N ASP A 335 10.33 -3.88 -25.57
CA ASP A 335 8.95 -3.82 -26.07
C ASP A 335 8.15 -5.08 -25.72
N ALA A 336 8.81 -6.24 -25.77
CA ALA A 336 8.17 -7.50 -25.34
C ALA A 336 7.91 -7.54 -23.84
N LEU A 337 8.79 -6.96 -23.02
CA LEU A 337 8.60 -6.84 -21.58
C LEU A 337 7.51 -5.82 -21.24
N ALA A 338 7.49 -4.67 -21.90
CA ALA A 338 6.44 -3.66 -21.74
C ALA A 338 5.06 -4.19 -22.15
N THR A 339 5.00 -5.01 -23.21
CA THR A 339 3.76 -5.68 -23.63
C THR A 339 3.28 -6.67 -22.56
N ALA A 340 4.19 -7.48 -22.01
CA ALA A 340 3.85 -8.41 -20.93
C ALA A 340 3.43 -7.67 -19.64
N GLN A 341 4.11 -6.58 -19.30
CA GLN A 341 3.76 -5.69 -18.20
C GLN A 341 2.35 -5.15 -18.33
N ARG A 342 2.03 -4.57 -19.48
CA ARG A 342 0.69 -4.06 -19.77
C ARG A 342 -0.37 -5.15 -19.64
N ALA A 343 -0.13 -6.33 -20.18
CA ALA A 343 -1.07 -7.45 -20.08
C ALA A 343 -1.29 -7.89 -18.62
N ALA A 344 -0.24 -7.91 -17.79
CA ALA A 344 -0.36 -8.26 -16.38
C ALA A 344 -1.18 -7.23 -15.59
N TRP A 345 -0.91 -5.95 -15.77
CA TRP A 345 -1.70 -4.88 -15.13
C TRP A 345 -3.14 -4.83 -15.63
N GLN A 346 -3.37 -5.00 -16.92
CA GLN A 346 -4.74 -5.07 -17.48
C GLN A 346 -5.54 -6.23 -16.90
N ALA A 347 -4.88 -7.34 -16.56
CA ALA A 347 -5.54 -8.46 -15.87
C ALA A 347 -5.95 -8.08 -14.43
N LEU A 348 -5.18 -7.24 -13.74
CA LEU A 348 -5.55 -6.68 -12.43
C LEU A 348 -6.72 -5.70 -12.57
N TRP A 349 -6.68 -4.78 -13.52
CA TRP A 349 -7.72 -3.77 -13.77
C TRP A 349 -9.03 -4.33 -14.35
N GLN A 350 -9.13 -5.63 -14.57
CA GLN A 350 -10.43 -6.26 -14.80
C GLN A 350 -11.35 -6.13 -13.58
N SER A 351 -10.78 -6.17 -12.36
CA SER A 351 -11.48 -5.85 -11.12
C SER A 351 -11.16 -4.41 -10.74
N ASP A 352 -12.16 -3.54 -10.77
CA ASP A 352 -11.96 -2.10 -10.79
C ASP A 352 -13.08 -1.35 -10.06
N ILE A 353 -12.77 -0.13 -9.62
CA ILE A 353 -13.72 0.84 -9.07
C ILE A 353 -13.85 1.98 -10.08
N VAL A 354 -15.01 2.08 -10.71
CA VAL A 354 -15.26 3.07 -11.76
C VAL A 354 -16.22 4.13 -11.28
N ILE A 355 -15.79 5.39 -11.35
CA ILE A 355 -16.56 6.58 -11.00
C ILE A 355 -16.83 7.35 -12.28
N GLU A 356 -18.10 7.56 -12.62
CA GLU A 356 -18.50 8.37 -13.75
C GLU A 356 -19.00 9.74 -13.29
N GLY A 357 -18.57 10.79 -13.96
CA GLY A 357 -18.99 12.18 -13.71
C GLY A 357 -17.96 13.02 -12.96
N ASP A 358 -16.91 12.40 -12.39
CA ASP A 358 -15.83 13.10 -11.70
C ASP A 358 -14.48 12.44 -12.00
N LEU A 359 -13.73 13.01 -12.96
CA LEU A 359 -12.43 12.49 -13.37
C LEU A 359 -11.42 12.54 -12.22
N ARG A 360 -11.48 13.56 -11.36
CA ARG A 360 -10.57 13.69 -10.23
C ARG A 360 -10.78 12.57 -9.21
N ALA A 361 -12.03 12.28 -8.85
CA ALA A 361 -12.36 11.17 -7.99
C ALA A 361 -11.92 9.82 -8.60
N GLN A 362 -12.08 9.65 -9.91
CA GLN A 362 -11.61 8.46 -10.61
C GLN A 362 -10.10 8.29 -10.53
N GLN A 363 -9.33 9.37 -10.75
CA GLN A 363 -7.87 9.35 -10.60
C GLN A 363 -7.45 8.97 -9.19
N VAL A 364 -8.10 9.54 -8.18
CA VAL A 364 -7.82 9.22 -6.76
C VAL A 364 -8.13 7.74 -6.48
N ALA A 365 -9.29 7.24 -6.91
CA ALA A 365 -9.66 5.84 -6.70
C ALA A 365 -8.65 4.88 -7.34
N HIS A 366 -8.25 5.16 -8.58
CA HIS A 366 -7.22 4.37 -9.27
C HIS A 366 -5.85 4.48 -8.57
N ALA A 367 -5.45 5.66 -8.12
CA ALA A 367 -4.17 5.83 -7.42
C ALA A 367 -4.12 5.01 -6.13
N GLN A 368 -5.18 5.06 -5.31
CA GLN A 368 -5.20 4.30 -4.06
C GLN A 368 -5.22 2.78 -4.31
N LEU A 369 -5.98 2.31 -5.31
CA LEU A 369 -5.98 0.90 -5.69
C LEU A 369 -4.63 0.47 -6.30
N TYR A 370 -4.04 1.31 -7.15
CA TYR A 370 -2.72 1.08 -7.72
C TYR A 370 -1.64 0.88 -6.64
N TYR A 371 -1.57 1.77 -5.63
CA TYR A 371 -0.58 1.65 -4.55
C TYR A 371 -0.77 0.37 -3.72
N LEU A 372 -2.01 -0.03 -3.45
CA LEU A 372 -2.29 -1.31 -2.80
C LEU A 372 -1.84 -2.51 -3.66
N LEU A 373 -2.12 -2.49 -4.95
CA LEU A 373 -1.70 -3.54 -5.88
C LEU A 373 -0.19 -3.59 -6.04
N ALA A 374 0.48 -2.45 -6.19
CA ALA A 374 1.93 -2.34 -6.32
C ALA A 374 2.68 -2.80 -5.05
N SER A 375 2.00 -2.79 -3.89
CA SER A 375 2.59 -3.19 -2.60
C SER A 375 2.19 -4.59 -2.13
N SER A 376 1.37 -5.33 -2.88
CA SER A 376 0.88 -6.66 -2.51
C SER A 376 1.16 -7.68 -3.61
N THR A 377 1.36 -8.95 -3.24
CA THR A 377 1.55 -10.05 -4.19
C THR A 377 0.57 -11.19 -3.90
N PRO A 378 0.06 -11.85 -4.95
CA PRO A 378 -0.81 -13.00 -4.75
C PRO A 378 -0.01 -14.25 -4.35
N ASP A 379 -0.70 -15.22 -3.73
CA ASP A 379 -0.20 -16.57 -3.46
C ASP A 379 1.10 -16.61 -2.65
N THR A 380 1.25 -15.67 -1.74
CA THR A 380 2.38 -15.58 -0.82
C THR A 380 1.91 -15.54 0.63
N ALA A 381 2.84 -15.48 1.55
CA ALA A 381 2.57 -15.27 2.97
C ALA A 381 3.19 -13.96 3.46
N TRP A 382 3.05 -12.90 2.67
CA TRP A 382 3.54 -11.57 2.98
C TRP A 382 2.38 -10.59 3.12
N ALA A 383 2.30 -9.94 4.27
CA ALA A 383 1.50 -8.75 4.49
C ALA A 383 2.37 -7.51 4.34
N THR A 384 1.73 -6.39 4.10
CA THR A 384 2.40 -5.08 4.01
C THR A 384 2.18 -4.28 5.29
N GLY A 385 3.17 -3.49 5.68
CA GLY A 385 3.00 -2.50 6.73
C GLY A 385 2.10 -1.33 6.29
N PRO A 386 1.85 -0.35 7.19
CA PRO A 386 1.02 0.83 6.89
C PRO A 386 1.45 1.58 5.63
N CYS A 387 2.74 1.58 5.32
CA CYS A 387 3.31 2.22 4.12
C CYS A 387 3.81 1.22 3.07
N GLY A 388 3.21 0.07 2.99
CA GLY A 388 3.62 -0.96 2.06
C GLY A 388 4.99 -1.54 2.39
N LEU A 389 5.84 -1.63 1.37
CA LEU A 389 7.21 -2.14 1.51
C LEU A 389 8.22 -1.03 1.84
N THR A 390 7.78 0.23 1.95
CA THR A 390 8.66 1.37 2.18
C THR A 390 9.01 1.55 3.66
N LEU A 391 9.82 2.55 3.95
CA LEU A 391 10.51 2.69 5.23
C LEU A 391 9.61 3.08 6.40
N CYS A 392 8.50 3.79 6.17
CA CYS A 392 7.73 4.29 7.28
C CYS A 392 7.11 3.14 8.11
N TYR A 393 7.03 3.31 9.41
CA TYR A 393 6.71 2.25 10.37
C TYR A 393 7.62 1.02 10.23
N ALA A 394 8.86 1.24 9.76
CA ALA A 394 9.88 0.21 9.52
C ALA A 394 9.37 -0.98 8.69
N ALA A 395 8.36 -0.78 7.83
CA ALA A 395 7.64 -1.81 7.08
C ALA A 395 7.06 -2.95 7.96
N HIS A 396 6.91 -2.74 9.27
CA HIS A 396 6.29 -3.71 10.16
C HIS A 396 4.82 -3.89 9.87
N VAL A 397 4.28 -5.05 10.21
CA VAL A 397 2.89 -5.42 9.97
C VAL A 397 2.06 -5.16 11.22
N PHE A 398 1.09 -4.27 11.10
CA PHE A 398 0.12 -3.90 12.14
C PHE A 398 -1.27 -4.49 11.83
N TRP A 399 -2.29 -4.14 12.60
CA TRP A 399 -3.69 -4.40 12.32
C TRP A 399 -4.19 -3.71 11.02
N ASP A 400 -3.43 -2.73 10.56
CA ASP A 400 -3.65 -2.01 9.29
C ASP A 400 -3.84 -2.96 8.11
N SER A 401 -3.05 -4.02 8.07
CA SER A 401 -3.16 -5.04 7.03
C SER A 401 -4.49 -5.79 7.10
N ASP A 402 -4.92 -6.18 8.30
CA ASP A 402 -6.08 -7.04 8.52
C ASP A 402 -7.40 -6.27 8.43
N THR A 403 -7.45 -5.03 8.99
CA THR A 403 -8.69 -4.24 9.11
C THR A 403 -8.87 -3.24 7.97
N TRP A 404 -7.78 -2.71 7.42
CA TRP A 404 -7.83 -1.62 6.45
C TRP A 404 -7.52 -2.06 5.01
N MET A 405 -6.45 -2.82 4.80
CA MET A 405 -6.02 -3.22 3.46
C MET A 405 -6.72 -4.49 2.98
N PHE A 406 -6.83 -5.51 3.84
CA PHE A 406 -7.46 -6.78 3.50
C PHE A 406 -8.89 -6.63 2.97
N PRO A 407 -9.82 -5.92 3.65
CA PRO A 407 -11.19 -5.81 3.15
C PRO A 407 -11.29 -5.03 1.83
N ALA A 408 -10.39 -4.05 1.61
CA ALA A 408 -10.33 -3.31 0.35
C ALA A 408 -9.95 -4.21 -0.84
N LEU A 409 -9.14 -5.26 -0.61
CA LEU A 409 -8.73 -6.22 -1.63
C LEU A 409 -9.69 -7.42 -1.75
N LEU A 410 -10.42 -7.77 -0.70
CA LEU A 410 -11.14 -9.04 -0.58
C LEU A 410 -12.07 -9.32 -1.76
N LEU A 411 -12.92 -8.37 -2.12
CA LEU A 411 -13.92 -8.53 -3.17
C LEU A 411 -13.36 -8.36 -4.60
N LEU A 412 -12.27 -7.61 -4.75
CA LEU A 412 -11.69 -7.29 -6.06
C LEU A 412 -10.49 -8.20 -6.37
N HIS A 413 -9.62 -8.44 -5.41
CA HIS A 413 -8.36 -9.16 -5.57
C HIS A 413 -8.14 -10.22 -4.47
N PRO A 414 -9.03 -11.21 -4.31
CA PRO A 414 -9.04 -12.14 -3.17
C PRO A 414 -7.73 -12.92 -3.00
N ARG A 415 -6.98 -13.21 -4.07
CA ARG A 415 -5.68 -13.89 -3.96
C ARG A 415 -4.61 -13.00 -3.30
N ARG A 416 -4.66 -11.67 -3.52
CA ARG A 416 -3.77 -10.71 -2.82
C ARG A 416 -4.21 -10.50 -1.38
N ALA A 417 -5.51 -10.43 -1.13
CA ALA A 417 -6.07 -10.41 0.21
C ALA A 417 -5.65 -11.65 1.02
N GLN A 418 -5.70 -12.84 0.42
CA GLN A 418 -5.28 -14.09 1.07
C GLN A 418 -3.82 -14.08 1.53
N SER A 419 -2.92 -13.37 0.85
CA SER A 419 -1.51 -13.28 1.24
C SER A 419 -1.33 -12.60 2.61
N ILE A 420 -2.18 -11.63 2.94
CA ILE A 420 -2.22 -10.99 4.26
C ILE A 420 -2.56 -12.01 5.35
N LEU A 421 -3.58 -12.81 5.10
CA LEU A 421 -4.02 -13.86 6.03
C LEU A 421 -2.96 -14.95 6.21
N ALA A 422 -2.32 -15.34 5.11
CA ALA A 422 -1.25 -16.33 5.13
C ALA A 422 -0.01 -15.85 5.91
N PHE A 423 0.24 -14.55 6.00
CA PHE A 423 1.25 -13.99 6.89
C PHE A 423 0.93 -14.30 8.36
N ARG A 424 -0.32 -14.10 8.79
CA ARG A 424 -0.74 -14.39 10.16
C ARG A 424 -0.63 -15.89 10.48
N GLU A 425 -0.96 -16.77 9.54
CA GLU A 425 -0.76 -18.22 9.67
C GLU A 425 0.72 -18.56 9.81
N ARG A 426 1.58 -18.04 8.93
CA ARG A 426 3.03 -18.30 8.93
C ARG A 426 3.69 -17.85 10.23
N THR A 427 3.20 -16.78 10.84
CA THR A 427 3.75 -16.19 12.07
C THR A 427 3.03 -16.65 13.35
N LEU A 428 2.09 -17.58 13.25
CA LEU A 428 1.30 -18.11 14.38
C LEU A 428 2.19 -18.68 15.50
N ALA A 429 3.29 -19.34 15.15
CA ALA A 429 4.22 -19.89 16.14
C ALA A 429 4.86 -18.80 17.02
N ALA A 430 5.22 -17.66 16.43
CA ALA A 430 5.75 -16.50 17.16
C ALA A 430 4.68 -15.89 18.09
N ALA A 431 3.44 -15.76 17.59
CA ALA A 431 2.31 -15.26 18.38
C ALA A 431 1.98 -16.17 19.58
N ARG A 432 2.03 -17.50 19.39
CA ARG A 432 1.88 -18.47 20.50
C ARG A 432 3.01 -18.37 21.52
N GLN A 433 4.23 -18.18 21.06
CA GLN A 433 5.37 -18.00 21.99
C GLN A 433 5.21 -16.72 22.79
N ARG A 434 4.71 -15.64 22.15
CA ARG A 434 4.43 -14.37 22.82
C ARG A 434 3.34 -14.52 23.87
N ALA A 435 2.20 -15.15 23.56
CA ALA A 435 1.14 -15.42 24.53
C ALA A 435 1.68 -16.13 25.81
N ARG A 436 2.46 -17.20 25.61
CA ARG A 436 3.08 -17.92 26.75
C ARG A 436 4.03 -17.06 27.58
N ARG A 437 4.80 -16.15 26.96
CA ARG A 437 5.69 -15.23 27.71
C ARG A 437 4.91 -14.25 28.59
N HIS A 438 3.70 -13.90 28.16
CA HIS A 438 2.78 -13.04 28.93
C HIS A 438 1.84 -13.83 29.88
N GLY A 439 2.01 -15.15 29.99
CA GLY A 439 1.21 -15.99 30.88
C GLY A 439 -0.16 -16.37 30.33
N TYR A 440 -0.40 -16.22 29.01
CA TYR A 440 -1.66 -16.52 28.35
C TYR A 440 -1.57 -17.79 27.50
N GLU A 441 -2.74 -18.37 27.21
CA GLU A 441 -2.90 -19.43 26.22
C GLU A 441 -3.06 -18.88 24.81
N GLY A 442 -3.05 -19.76 23.81
CA GLY A 442 -3.36 -19.40 22.44
C GLY A 442 -2.29 -18.57 21.75
N ALA A 443 -2.71 -17.60 20.94
CA ALA A 443 -1.83 -16.73 20.18
C ALA A 443 -2.09 -15.25 20.48
N MET A 444 -1.04 -14.50 20.78
CA MET A 444 -1.03 -13.06 21.00
C MET A 444 -0.15 -12.41 19.93
N TYR A 445 -0.74 -11.96 18.83
CA TYR A 445 -0.04 -11.24 17.80
C TYR A 445 0.43 -9.89 18.34
N PRO A 446 1.68 -9.45 18.04
CA PRO A 446 2.17 -8.17 18.53
C PRO A 446 1.51 -6.99 17.82
N TRP A 447 1.57 -5.83 18.43
CA TRP A 447 1.18 -4.56 17.82
C TRP A 447 1.96 -4.31 16.52
N GLU A 448 3.30 -4.34 16.59
CA GLU A 448 4.18 -4.30 15.43
C GLU A 448 4.83 -5.66 15.19
N SER A 449 4.39 -6.36 14.15
CA SER A 449 4.98 -7.65 13.75
C SER A 449 6.13 -7.44 12.77
N ASP A 450 7.27 -8.08 13.02
CA ASP A 450 8.33 -8.21 12.02
C ASP A 450 7.79 -8.91 10.75
N PRO A 451 7.98 -8.36 9.55
CA PRO A 451 7.44 -8.94 8.33
C PRO A 451 8.07 -10.29 7.94
N GLN A 452 9.30 -10.59 8.41
CA GLN A 452 9.97 -11.85 8.12
C GLN A 452 9.59 -12.96 9.10
N ASN A 453 9.57 -12.69 10.40
CA ASN A 453 9.44 -13.73 11.44
C ASN A 453 8.25 -13.56 12.39
N GLY A 454 7.52 -12.45 12.31
CA GLY A 454 6.34 -12.17 13.13
C GLY A 454 6.62 -11.88 14.60
N THR A 455 7.88 -11.66 14.96
CA THR A 455 8.24 -11.28 16.34
C THR A 455 7.84 -9.83 16.59
N ASP A 456 7.65 -9.50 17.87
CA ASP A 456 7.35 -8.13 18.28
C ASP A 456 8.52 -7.20 18.01
N GLN A 457 8.24 -6.11 17.29
CA GLN A 457 9.18 -5.06 16.91
C GLN A 457 8.73 -3.68 17.41
N THR A 458 7.73 -3.63 18.27
CA THR A 458 7.25 -2.36 18.82
C THR A 458 8.39 -1.63 19.52
N PRO A 459 8.67 -0.37 19.16
CA PRO A 459 9.73 0.41 19.81
C PRO A 459 9.50 0.58 21.31
N TYR A 460 10.57 0.69 22.08
CA TYR A 460 10.43 0.90 23.51
C TYR A 460 9.63 2.14 23.88
N SER A 461 9.70 3.21 23.07
CA SER A 461 8.88 4.41 23.27
C SER A 461 7.37 4.13 23.21
N ALA A 462 6.96 3.02 22.61
CA ALA A 462 5.59 2.56 22.47
C ALA A 462 5.35 1.21 23.21
N HIS A 463 6.12 0.92 24.27
CA HIS A 463 6.06 -0.38 24.96
C HIS A 463 4.67 -0.72 25.52
N LEU A 464 3.88 0.28 25.92
CA LEU A 464 2.51 0.04 26.39
C LEU A 464 1.62 -0.50 25.29
N LEU A 465 1.83 -0.10 24.03
CA LEU A 465 1.13 -0.66 22.87
C LEU A 465 1.52 -2.14 22.70
N SER A 466 2.82 -2.44 22.79
CA SER A 466 3.27 -3.82 22.76
C SER A 466 2.63 -4.68 23.86
N GLU A 467 2.64 -4.21 25.10
CA GLU A 467 2.23 -5.00 26.26
C GLU A 467 0.73 -5.25 26.32
N SER A 468 -0.09 -4.27 25.93
CA SER A 468 -1.51 -4.26 26.29
C SER A 468 -2.50 -3.82 25.21
N GLU A 469 -2.06 -3.37 24.03
CA GLU A 469 -2.96 -3.13 22.92
C GLU A 469 -3.22 -4.43 22.14
N ILE A 470 -4.28 -5.12 22.55
CA ILE A 470 -4.53 -6.52 22.19
C ILE A 470 -5.69 -6.73 21.21
N HIS A 471 -6.41 -5.66 20.84
CA HIS A 471 -7.51 -5.77 19.86
C HIS A 471 -7.02 -6.35 18.51
N VAL A 472 -5.75 -6.14 18.13
CA VAL A 472 -5.15 -6.69 16.92
C VAL A 472 -5.41 -8.19 16.76
N ASN A 473 -5.56 -8.92 17.85
CA ASN A 473 -5.86 -10.35 17.80
C ASN A 473 -7.28 -10.62 17.30
N ALA A 474 -8.26 -9.82 17.69
CA ALA A 474 -9.62 -9.90 17.17
C ALA A 474 -9.66 -9.54 15.68
N ASP A 475 -8.97 -8.48 15.28
CA ASP A 475 -8.88 -8.04 13.88
C ASP A 475 -8.35 -9.16 12.97
N VAL A 476 -7.33 -9.88 13.43
CA VAL A 476 -6.78 -11.05 12.73
C VAL A 476 -7.83 -12.17 12.57
N ALA A 477 -8.57 -12.52 13.63
CA ALA A 477 -9.59 -13.58 13.56
C ALA A 477 -10.76 -13.19 12.65
N ILE A 478 -11.20 -11.93 12.73
CA ILE A 478 -12.28 -11.38 11.90
C ILE A 478 -11.88 -11.42 10.42
N ALA A 479 -10.67 -11.01 10.07
CA ALA A 479 -10.19 -11.06 8.70
C ALA A 479 -10.16 -12.50 8.14
N GLN A 480 -9.69 -13.48 8.93
CA GLN A 480 -9.73 -14.90 8.57
C GLN A 480 -11.17 -15.36 8.27
N TRP A 481 -12.11 -14.99 9.14
CA TRP A 481 -13.52 -15.40 8.98
C TRP A 481 -14.17 -14.73 7.78
N GLN A 482 -13.93 -13.43 7.54
CA GLN A 482 -14.46 -12.72 6.37
C GLN A 482 -14.00 -13.34 5.05
N TYR A 483 -12.75 -13.84 4.97
CA TYR A 483 -12.31 -14.56 3.78
C TYR A 483 -13.12 -15.84 3.58
N TYR A 484 -13.36 -16.59 4.65
CA TYR A 484 -14.22 -17.77 4.57
C TYR A 484 -15.65 -17.42 4.14
N ASP A 485 -16.26 -16.41 4.71
CA ASP A 485 -17.61 -15.95 4.32
C ASP A 485 -17.69 -15.49 2.86
N ALA A 486 -16.64 -14.86 2.37
CA ALA A 486 -16.56 -14.40 0.99
C ALA A 486 -16.28 -15.52 -0.01
N THR A 487 -15.71 -16.66 0.40
CA THR A 487 -15.28 -17.74 -0.49
C THR A 487 -16.04 -19.05 -0.28
N LEU A 488 -16.48 -19.33 0.93
CA LEU A 488 -16.96 -20.63 1.43
C LEU A 488 -15.96 -21.78 1.21
N ASP A 489 -14.66 -21.44 1.14
CA ASP A 489 -13.60 -22.43 1.00
C ASP A 489 -13.34 -23.13 2.34
N ARG A 490 -14.05 -24.24 2.53
CA ARG A 490 -13.96 -25.05 3.75
C ARG A 490 -12.59 -25.72 3.92
N ASN A 491 -11.88 -26.01 2.82
CA ASN A 491 -10.54 -26.57 2.90
C ASN A 491 -9.55 -25.54 3.39
N TRP A 492 -9.58 -24.33 2.83
CA TRP A 492 -8.80 -23.22 3.31
C TRP A 492 -9.10 -22.91 4.79
N LEU A 493 -10.37 -22.89 5.18
CA LEU A 493 -10.74 -22.68 6.59
C LEU A 493 -10.09 -23.73 7.48
N ARG A 494 -10.20 -25.02 7.14
CA ARG A 494 -9.64 -26.12 7.94
C ARG A 494 -8.13 -26.05 8.08
N GLU A 495 -7.44 -25.79 6.97
CA GLU A 495 -6.00 -25.93 6.89
C GLU A 495 -5.27 -24.66 7.37
N ARG A 496 -5.86 -23.47 7.13
CA ARG A 496 -5.21 -22.19 7.34
C ARG A 496 -5.93 -21.26 8.31
N GLY A 497 -7.23 -21.00 8.09
CA GLY A 497 -7.98 -20.04 8.90
C GLY A 497 -8.23 -20.54 10.31
N TRP A 498 -8.69 -21.78 10.45
CA TRP A 498 -9.04 -22.38 11.75
C TRP A 498 -7.89 -22.42 12.76
N PRO A 499 -6.66 -22.81 12.41
CA PRO A 499 -5.54 -22.73 13.35
C PRO A 499 -5.35 -21.35 13.94
N VAL A 500 -5.51 -20.29 13.16
CA VAL A 500 -5.38 -18.89 13.63
C VAL A 500 -6.57 -18.51 14.51
N ILE A 501 -7.79 -18.68 14.00
CA ILE A 501 -9.04 -18.33 14.71
C ILE A 501 -9.09 -19.01 16.08
N ARG A 502 -8.83 -20.34 16.13
CA ARG A 502 -8.85 -21.09 17.38
C ARG A 502 -7.86 -20.59 18.41
N GLU A 503 -6.64 -20.29 18.01
CA GLU A 503 -5.61 -19.85 18.95
C GLU A 503 -5.85 -18.40 19.43
N VAL A 504 -6.45 -17.54 18.60
CA VAL A 504 -6.93 -16.22 19.04
C VAL A 504 -8.05 -16.35 20.07
N ALA A 505 -9.03 -17.24 19.83
CA ALA A 505 -10.11 -17.47 20.80
C ALA A 505 -9.57 -18.02 22.13
N ARG A 506 -8.58 -18.92 22.11
CA ARG A 506 -7.88 -19.38 23.32
C ARG A 506 -7.18 -18.24 24.07
N PHE A 507 -6.57 -17.31 23.32
CA PHE A 507 -5.94 -16.15 23.93
C PHE A 507 -6.98 -15.29 24.68
N PHE A 508 -8.07 -14.87 24.03
CA PHE A 508 -9.10 -14.06 24.70
C PHE A 508 -9.78 -14.81 25.84
N ALA A 509 -10.00 -16.12 25.70
CA ALA A 509 -10.56 -16.93 26.79
C ALA A 509 -9.65 -16.97 28.02
N SER A 510 -8.32 -17.00 27.82
CA SER A 510 -7.36 -16.97 28.93
C SER A 510 -7.10 -15.56 29.47
N ARG A 511 -7.42 -14.52 28.67
CA ARG A 511 -7.19 -13.11 29.01
C ARG A 511 -8.33 -12.50 29.81
N ALA A 512 -9.56 -13.00 29.62
CA ALA A 512 -10.75 -12.55 30.33
C ALA A 512 -10.74 -13.04 31.77
N THR A 513 -11.09 -12.15 32.71
CA THR A 513 -11.18 -12.43 34.13
C THR A 513 -12.65 -12.39 34.58
N TYR A 514 -13.10 -13.44 35.27
CA TYR A 514 -14.46 -13.46 35.81
C TYR A 514 -14.58 -12.69 37.16
N ASP A 515 -15.40 -11.65 37.18
CA ASP A 515 -15.79 -10.92 38.40
C ASP A 515 -17.00 -11.59 39.00
N ALA A 516 -16.82 -12.33 40.10
CA ALA A 516 -17.89 -13.04 40.77
C ALA A 516 -18.88 -12.08 41.48
N ALA A 517 -18.44 -10.89 41.87
CA ALA A 517 -19.32 -9.91 42.55
C ALA A 517 -20.26 -9.21 41.56
N ARG A 518 -19.82 -9.04 40.31
CA ARG A 518 -20.62 -8.40 39.25
C ARG A 518 -21.24 -9.40 38.30
N HIS A 519 -20.92 -10.69 38.43
CA HIS A 519 -21.38 -11.77 37.56
C HIS A 519 -21.04 -11.51 36.06
N ARG A 520 -19.86 -11.00 35.77
CA ARG A 520 -19.44 -10.66 34.43
C ARG A 520 -17.98 -11.04 34.17
N CYS A 521 -17.55 -10.98 32.93
CA CYS A 521 -16.13 -11.07 32.56
C CYS A 521 -15.61 -9.69 32.20
N ASP A 522 -14.40 -9.36 32.65
CA ASP A 522 -13.71 -8.12 32.36
C ASP A 522 -12.38 -8.42 31.65
N ILE A 523 -11.91 -7.52 30.76
CA ILE A 523 -10.56 -7.47 30.23
C ILE A 523 -9.88 -6.23 30.79
N LEU A 524 -8.98 -6.43 31.76
CA LEU A 524 -8.34 -5.36 32.53
C LEU A 524 -6.96 -5.05 31.96
N HIS A 525 -6.41 -3.88 32.27
CA HIS A 525 -5.03 -3.50 31.91
C HIS A 525 -4.77 -3.57 30.41
N VAL A 526 -5.61 -2.89 29.61
CA VAL A 526 -5.45 -2.75 28.17
C VAL A 526 -5.05 -1.33 27.79
N THR A 527 -4.40 -1.20 26.66
CA THR A 527 -4.30 0.07 25.95
C THR A 527 -5.45 0.13 24.94
N SER A 528 -6.20 1.23 24.97
CA SER A 528 -7.25 1.47 23.98
C SER A 528 -6.67 1.64 22.58
N VAL A 529 -7.43 1.29 21.56
CA VAL A 529 -7.13 1.65 20.17
C VAL A 529 -6.90 3.17 19.98
N ALA A 530 -7.29 3.98 20.95
CA ALA A 530 -6.94 5.41 21.04
C ALA A 530 -5.51 5.67 21.56
N GLU A 531 -4.67 4.66 21.71
CA GLU A 531 -3.24 4.62 22.06
C GLU A 531 -2.82 5.47 23.30
N SER A 532 -3.39 6.65 23.47
CA SER A 532 -3.11 7.55 24.60
C SER A 532 -3.73 7.12 25.93
N ASN A 533 -4.61 6.12 25.92
CA ASN A 533 -5.32 5.60 27.07
C ASN A 533 -4.83 4.19 27.40
N ALA A 534 -3.77 4.12 28.18
CA ALA A 534 -3.18 2.87 28.64
C ALA A 534 -3.64 2.49 30.05
N ASP A 535 -3.48 1.20 30.38
CA ASP A 535 -3.83 0.60 31.68
C ASP A 535 -5.29 0.85 32.08
N ILE A 536 -6.19 0.77 31.10
CA ILE A 536 -7.63 0.96 31.32
C ILE A 536 -8.35 -0.39 31.43
N PRO A 537 -9.47 -0.45 32.16
CA PRO A 537 -10.35 -1.62 32.18
C PRO A 537 -11.37 -1.53 31.05
N ASP A 538 -11.70 -2.65 30.45
CA ASP A 538 -12.86 -2.84 29.58
C ASP A 538 -12.97 -1.80 28.46
N ASP A 539 -11.93 -1.74 27.61
CA ASP A 539 -12.01 -1.00 26.37
C ASP A 539 -13.09 -1.59 25.46
N THR A 540 -14.02 -0.76 25.01
CA THR A 540 -15.21 -1.21 24.26
C THR A 540 -14.83 -1.87 22.95
N PHE A 541 -13.86 -1.32 22.21
CA PHE A 541 -13.42 -1.90 20.95
C PHE A 541 -12.75 -3.26 21.16
N THR A 542 -11.87 -3.37 22.15
CA THR A 542 -11.21 -4.61 22.53
C THR A 542 -12.22 -5.68 22.99
N ASN A 543 -13.17 -5.30 23.84
CA ASN A 543 -14.15 -6.25 24.40
C ASN A 543 -15.14 -6.75 23.34
N LEU A 544 -15.64 -5.87 22.46
CA LEU A 544 -16.48 -6.29 21.33
C LEU A 544 -15.71 -7.14 20.33
N GLY A 545 -14.46 -6.77 20.03
CA GLY A 545 -13.58 -7.60 19.20
C GLY A 545 -13.34 -8.99 19.79
N ALA A 546 -13.14 -9.08 21.11
CA ALA A 546 -12.98 -10.36 21.80
C ALA A 546 -14.26 -11.22 21.75
N ILE A 547 -15.44 -10.60 21.93
CA ILE A 547 -16.74 -11.28 21.76
C ILE A 547 -16.85 -11.86 20.36
N GLU A 548 -16.60 -11.05 19.33
CA GLU A 548 -16.67 -11.44 17.94
C GLU A 548 -15.68 -12.59 17.62
N ALA A 549 -14.45 -12.50 18.10
CA ALA A 549 -13.45 -13.54 17.90
C ALA A 549 -13.84 -14.90 18.53
N LEU A 550 -14.49 -14.87 19.71
CA LEU A 550 -14.99 -16.07 20.40
C LEU A 550 -16.21 -16.67 19.68
N ASP A 551 -17.10 -15.84 19.15
CA ASP A 551 -18.28 -16.27 18.40
C ASP A 551 -17.87 -16.79 17.03
N ILE A 552 -16.94 -16.13 16.33
CA ILE A 552 -16.31 -16.61 15.07
C ILE A 552 -15.67 -18.00 15.29
N ALA A 553 -14.93 -18.20 16.38
CA ALA A 553 -14.32 -19.50 16.67
C ALA A 553 -15.39 -20.58 16.86
N SER A 554 -16.50 -20.24 17.52
CA SER A 554 -17.63 -21.16 17.69
C SER A 554 -18.31 -21.45 16.35
N ALA A 555 -18.47 -20.47 15.47
CA ALA A 555 -19.03 -20.63 14.14
C ALA A 555 -18.10 -21.45 13.23
N ALA A 556 -16.79 -21.17 13.27
CA ALA A 556 -15.77 -21.89 12.47
C ALA A 556 -15.69 -23.38 12.84
N ALA A 557 -15.72 -23.70 14.15
CA ALA A 557 -15.81 -25.09 14.63
C ALA A 557 -17.04 -25.81 14.04
N LYS A 558 -18.22 -25.21 14.14
CA LYS A 558 -19.46 -25.74 13.56
C LYS A 558 -19.34 -25.93 12.03
N ALA A 559 -18.83 -24.94 11.32
CA ALA A 559 -18.64 -25.02 9.87
C ALA A 559 -17.71 -26.17 9.46
N LEU A 560 -16.76 -26.54 10.32
CA LEU A 560 -15.86 -27.67 10.13
C LEU A 560 -16.44 -29.02 10.61
N GLY A 561 -17.56 -28.99 11.33
CA GLY A 561 -18.17 -30.19 11.93
C GLY A 561 -17.51 -30.56 13.27
N GLU A 562 -16.83 -29.64 13.90
CA GLU A 562 -16.24 -29.79 15.24
C GLU A 562 -17.18 -29.26 16.32
N HIS A 563 -16.97 -29.69 17.56
CA HIS A 563 -17.70 -29.14 18.69
C HIS A 563 -16.99 -27.88 19.21
N PRO A 564 -17.69 -26.72 19.28
CA PRO A 564 -17.14 -25.51 19.89
C PRO A 564 -16.82 -25.73 21.36
N ASP A 565 -15.76 -25.04 21.85
CA ASP A 565 -15.51 -24.98 23.28
C ASP A 565 -16.64 -24.15 23.96
N GLY A 566 -17.37 -24.78 24.85
CA GLY A 566 -18.50 -24.15 25.58
C GLY A 566 -18.06 -22.94 26.43
N ASN A 567 -16.78 -22.85 26.77
CA ASN A 567 -16.21 -21.73 27.52
C ASN A 567 -16.19 -20.44 26.68
N TRP A 568 -15.99 -20.54 25.36
CA TRP A 568 -15.98 -19.36 24.48
C TRP A 568 -17.30 -18.61 24.50
N SER A 569 -18.42 -19.31 24.25
CA SER A 569 -19.76 -18.69 24.32
C SER A 569 -20.13 -18.19 25.72
N ARG A 570 -19.63 -18.83 26.79
CA ARG A 570 -19.85 -18.35 28.17
C ARG A 570 -19.12 -17.03 28.42
N ILE A 571 -17.88 -16.93 27.98
CA ILE A 571 -17.07 -15.69 28.14
C ILE A 571 -17.64 -14.59 27.26
N ALA A 572 -17.93 -14.87 25.97
CA ALA A 572 -18.50 -13.88 25.04
C ALA A 572 -19.76 -13.22 25.62
N ARG A 573 -20.70 -14.03 26.15
CA ARG A 573 -21.92 -13.49 26.80
C ARG A 573 -21.67 -12.77 28.13
N GLY A 574 -20.55 -13.04 28.79
CA GLY A 574 -20.19 -12.46 30.07
C GLY A 574 -19.35 -11.19 29.98
N LEU A 575 -18.69 -10.95 28.85
CA LEU A 575 -17.81 -9.79 28.70
C LEU A 575 -18.58 -8.48 28.83
N TYR A 576 -18.02 -7.59 29.61
CA TYR A 576 -18.63 -6.30 29.88
C TYR A 576 -18.33 -5.31 28.75
N VAL A 577 -19.36 -4.72 28.19
CA VAL A 577 -19.27 -3.62 27.22
C VAL A 577 -19.71 -2.35 27.87
N PRO A 578 -18.85 -1.34 28.05
CA PRO A 578 -19.16 -0.11 28.75
C PRO A 578 -20.25 0.72 28.06
N MET A 579 -21.25 1.09 28.82
CA MET A 579 -22.37 1.90 28.38
C MET A 579 -22.53 3.15 29.26
N ALA A 580 -23.07 4.22 28.67
CA ALA A 580 -23.50 5.39 29.40
C ALA A 580 -24.60 5.03 30.44
N PRO A 581 -24.77 5.81 31.52
CA PRO A 581 -25.86 5.61 32.44
C PRO A 581 -27.21 5.53 31.72
N GLY A 582 -27.97 4.47 31.97
CA GLY A 582 -29.23 4.22 31.24
C GLY A 582 -29.08 3.42 29.94
N GLY A 583 -27.87 3.08 29.52
CA GLY A 583 -27.62 2.25 28.31
C GLY A 583 -27.86 2.98 26.99
N GLU A 584 -27.74 4.31 26.97
CA GLU A 584 -28.12 5.13 25.84
C GLU A 584 -27.13 5.08 24.70
N TYR A 585 -25.82 4.96 24.98
CA TYR A 585 -24.72 4.86 23.99
C TYR A 585 -23.50 4.18 24.59
N HIS A 586 -22.61 3.70 23.76
CA HIS A 586 -21.35 3.08 24.20
C HIS A 586 -20.37 4.15 24.72
N LEU A 587 -19.69 3.83 25.81
CA LEU A 587 -18.51 4.54 26.28
C LEU A 587 -17.27 3.90 25.62
N ALA A 588 -16.19 4.64 25.48
CA ALA A 588 -14.95 4.08 24.92
C ALA A 588 -14.34 3.02 25.85
N PHE A 589 -14.45 3.19 27.17
CA PHE A 589 -13.99 2.26 28.19
C PHE A 589 -14.75 2.50 29.51
N ALA A 590 -14.45 1.74 30.57
CA ALA A 590 -15.22 1.77 31.81
C ALA A 590 -15.47 3.19 32.34
N PRO A 591 -16.65 3.43 32.99
CA PRO A 591 -17.23 4.76 33.23
C PRO A 591 -16.41 5.72 34.07
N SER A 592 -15.39 5.24 34.74
CA SER A 592 -14.51 6.08 35.58
C SER A 592 -13.56 6.99 34.80
N VAL A 593 -13.50 6.86 33.46
CA VAL A 593 -12.52 7.54 32.62
C VAL A 593 -13.25 8.36 31.56
N THR A 594 -13.01 9.65 31.54
CA THR A 594 -13.48 10.55 30.48
C THR A 594 -12.66 10.35 29.22
N THR A 595 -13.33 9.97 28.13
CA THR A 595 -12.71 9.85 26.83
C THR A 595 -12.33 11.23 26.30
N HIS A 596 -11.07 11.50 26.21
CA HIS A 596 -10.59 12.58 25.38
C HIS A 596 -10.09 11.95 24.08
N GLY A 597 -10.87 12.14 23.15
CA GLY A 597 -10.62 12.32 21.78
C GLY A 597 -9.88 11.23 21.10
N THR A 598 -9.90 11.01 19.96
CA THR A 598 -8.75 10.79 19.20
C THR A 598 -9.06 10.58 17.77
N ASP A 599 -8.09 10.44 17.12
CA ASP A 599 -7.76 10.63 15.73
C ASP A 599 -8.52 9.73 14.75
N PHE A 600 -9.19 8.69 15.24
CA PHE A 600 -9.96 7.75 14.42
C PHE A 600 -11.41 8.17 14.14
N GLY A 601 -11.68 9.47 14.08
CA GLY A 601 -12.98 9.94 13.62
C GLY A 601 -14.14 9.87 14.63
N GLY A 602 -13.84 9.64 15.88
CA GLY A 602 -14.82 9.52 16.97
C GLY A 602 -14.36 8.59 18.08
N GLY A 603 -13.06 8.24 18.08
CA GLY A 603 -12.46 7.33 19.05
C GLY A 603 -12.92 5.88 18.85
N PRO A 604 -12.75 5.02 19.87
CA PRO A 604 -13.06 3.60 19.80
C PRO A 604 -14.48 3.28 19.34
N VAL A 605 -15.46 4.10 19.71
CA VAL A 605 -16.87 3.89 19.33
C VAL A 605 -17.10 4.04 17.83
N ALA A 606 -16.33 4.91 17.15
CA ALA A 606 -16.45 5.05 15.70
C ALA A 606 -16.02 3.79 14.93
N LEU A 607 -15.07 3.06 15.48
CA LEU A 607 -14.56 1.82 14.87
C LEU A 607 -15.59 0.67 14.92
N LEU A 608 -16.61 0.75 15.76
CA LEU A 608 -17.69 -0.23 15.80
C LEU A 608 -18.51 -0.28 14.51
N PHE A 609 -18.40 0.74 13.68
CA PHE A 609 -19.07 0.84 12.38
C PHE A 609 -18.22 0.39 11.19
N LEU A 610 -16.97 -0.02 11.42
CA LEU A 610 -16.14 -0.54 10.36
C LEU A 610 -16.83 -1.70 9.63
N PRO A 611 -16.84 -1.73 8.27
CA PRO A 611 -17.55 -2.77 7.53
C PRO A 611 -17.10 -4.19 7.86
N ALA A 612 -15.85 -4.33 8.29
CA ALA A 612 -15.29 -5.60 8.75
C ALA A 612 -15.89 -6.06 10.10
N LEU A 613 -16.28 -5.14 10.93
CA LEU A 613 -16.79 -5.39 12.29
C LEU A 613 -18.33 -5.35 12.31
N ASP A 614 -18.90 -4.25 11.84
CA ASP A 614 -20.35 -3.96 11.72
C ASP A 614 -21.20 -4.67 12.79
N PHE A 615 -20.81 -4.48 14.06
CA PHE A 615 -21.42 -5.16 15.20
C PHE A 615 -22.94 -5.03 15.22
N GLU A 616 -23.63 -6.13 15.43
CA GLU A 616 -25.07 -6.12 15.57
C GLU A 616 -25.49 -5.33 16.81
N MET A 617 -26.25 -4.27 16.58
CA MET A 617 -26.82 -3.44 17.64
C MET A 617 -28.17 -2.86 17.21
N PRO A 618 -29.07 -2.55 18.18
CA PRO A 618 -30.32 -1.89 17.85
C PRO A 618 -30.12 -0.57 17.10
N SER A 619 -30.96 -0.28 16.11
CA SER A 619 -30.82 0.94 15.30
C SER A 619 -30.92 2.24 16.15
N ALA A 620 -31.63 2.24 17.27
CA ALA A 620 -31.65 3.35 18.19
C ALA A 620 -30.31 3.59 18.88
N LEU A 621 -29.65 2.52 19.32
CA LEU A 621 -28.32 2.58 19.91
C LEU A 621 -27.27 3.05 18.87
N ARG A 622 -27.34 2.51 17.66
CA ARG A 622 -26.46 2.91 16.54
C ARG A 622 -26.58 4.42 16.26
N LYS A 623 -27.79 4.96 16.23
CA LYS A 623 -28.02 6.42 16.07
C LYS A 623 -27.48 7.22 17.23
N SER A 624 -27.64 6.72 18.46
CA SER A 624 -27.12 7.37 19.66
C SER A 624 -25.60 7.42 19.68
N ASP A 625 -24.94 6.32 19.36
CA ASP A 625 -23.47 6.26 19.21
C ASP A 625 -22.97 7.25 18.16
N TYR A 626 -23.63 7.31 17.00
CA TYR A 626 -23.30 8.28 15.97
C TYR A 626 -23.40 9.73 16.50
N GLN A 627 -24.47 10.05 17.20
CA GLN A 627 -24.71 11.40 17.72
C GLN A 627 -23.69 11.82 18.79
N HIS A 628 -23.30 10.89 19.66
CA HIS A 628 -22.43 11.19 20.80
C HIS A 628 -20.95 11.12 20.47
N ALA A 629 -20.54 10.15 19.64
CA ALA A 629 -19.13 9.88 19.38
C ALA A 629 -18.63 10.40 18.02
N ILE A 630 -19.50 10.46 16.99
CA ILE A 630 -19.05 10.61 15.60
C ILE A 630 -19.49 11.92 14.99
N ARG A 631 -20.68 12.45 15.35
CA ARG A 631 -21.26 13.67 14.78
C ARG A 631 -20.37 14.89 15.03
N ARG A 632 -19.42 15.13 14.16
CA ARG A 632 -18.59 16.34 14.12
C ARG A 632 -18.72 17.00 12.74
N ASP A 633 -18.52 18.32 12.71
CA ASP A 633 -18.52 19.09 11.49
C ASP A 633 -17.37 18.57 10.55
N PRO A 634 -17.67 18.16 9.31
CA PRO A 634 -16.66 17.79 8.34
C PRO A 634 -15.56 18.83 8.15
N ALA A 635 -15.90 20.11 8.23
CA ALA A 635 -14.91 21.21 8.12
C ALA A 635 -13.87 21.22 9.25
N ARG A 636 -14.16 20.62 10.40
CA ARG A 636 -13.21 20.48 11.53
C ARG A 636 -12.35 19.23 11.43
N ALA A 637 -12.58 18.38 10.43
CA ALA A 637 -11.82 17.15 10.21
C ALA A 637 -10.58 17.36 9.34
N VAL A 638 -10.35 18.56 8.82
CA VAL A 638 -9.15 18.90 8.08
C VAL A 638 -7.92 18.73 9.00
N GLY A 639 -6.97 17.90 8.57
CA GLY A 639 -5.75 17.58 9.34
C GLY A 639 -5.83 16.29 10.16
N GLN A 640 -6.92 15.55 10.11
CA GLN A 640 -7.05 14.24 10.76
C GLN A 640 -6.35 13.12 9.98
N VAL A 641 -6.15 11.99 10.64
CA VAL A 641 -5.55 10.78 10.04
C VAL A 641 -6.41 10.29 8.88
N SER A 642 -5.80 10.00 7.74
CA SER A 642 -6.52 9.59 6.51
C SER A 642 -7.34 8.30 6.69
N MET A 643 -6.89 7.38 7.55
CA MET A 643 -7.65 6.18 7.90
C MET A 643 -8.98 6.49 8.60
N GLY A 644 -9.12 7.62 9.27
CA GLY A 644 -10.34 8.04 9.98
C GLY A 644 -11.53 8.38 9.08
N ILE A 645 -11.38 8.34 7.76
CA ILE A 645 -12.48 8.59 6.82
C ILE A 645 -13.49 7.45 6.82
N LEU A 646 -13.04 6.20 6.76
CA LEU A 646 -13.92 5.02 6.69
C LEU A 646 -14.89 4.92 7.89
N PRO A 647 -14.45 5.03 9.16
CA PRO A 647 -15.38 4.96 10.30
C PRO A 647 -16.52 5.97 10.19
N ARG A 648 -16.24 7.17 9.70
CA ARG A 648 -17.23 8.24 9.53
C ARG A 648 -18.20 7.97 8.39
N VAL A 649 -17.68 7.54 7.25
CA VAL A 649 -18.50 7.14 6.08
C VAL A 649 -19.41 5.99 6.48
N ALA A 650 -18.85 4.93 7.07
CA ALA A 650 -19.61 3.75 7.47
C ALA A 650 -20.65 4.05 8.54
N ALA A 651 -20.33 4.91 9.51
CA ALA A 651 -21.26 5.29 10.57
C ALA A 651 -22.42 6.16 10.04
N ALA A 652 -22.12 7.14 9.18
CA ALA A 652 -23.14 7.97 8.56
C ALA A 652 -24.08 7.13 7.68
N ASP A 653 -23.53 6.23 6.88
CA ASP A 653 -24.26 5.26 6.07
C ASP A 653 -25.19 4.39 6.94
N ALA A 654 -24.64 3.79 8.00
CA ALA A 654 -25.33 2.89 8.89
C ALA A 654 -26.51 3.53 9.67
N VAL A 655 -26.56 4.85 9.77
CA VAL A 655 -27.68 5.59 10.38
C VAL A 655 -28.58 6.27 9.35
N GLY A 656 -28.38 5.99 8.06
CA GLY A 656 -29.21 6.50 6.96
C GLY A 656 -28.92 7.95 6.56
N LEU A 657 -27.72 8.47 6.84
CA LEU A 657 -27.28 9.82 6.49
C LEU A 657 -26.37 9.78 5.25
N GLY A 658 -26.92 9.36 4.10
CA GLY A 658 -26.21 9.18 2.84
C GLY A 658 -25.44 10.43 2.37
N ASP A 659 -26.05 11.61 2.46
CA ASP A 659 -25.39 12.88 2.09
C ASP A 659 -24.15 13.14 2.97
N GLN A 660 -24.21 12.80 4.25
CA GLN A 660 -23.09 12.93 5.18
C GLN A 660 -22.00 11.89 4.88
N ALA A 661 -22.38 10.65 4.55
CA ALA A 661 -21.45 9.62 4.11
C ALA A 661 -20.70 10.06 2.83
N ALA A 662 -21.44 10.60 1.86
CA ALA A 662 -20.89 11.15 0.62
C ALA A 662 -19.90 12.31 0.89
N ALA A 663 -20.26 13.22 1.79
CA ALA A 663 -19.41 14.36 2.16
C ALA A 663 -18.09 13.88 2.85
N TRP A 664 -18.17 12.89 3.74
CA TRP A 664 -16.97 12.30 4.35
C TRP A 664 -16.06 11.60 3.34
N ALA A 665 -16.63 10.83 2.38
CA ALA A 665 -15.84 10.19 1.34
C ALA A 665 -15.12 11.24 0.46
N LYS A 666 -15.82 12.34 0.11
CA LYS A 666 -15.24 13.43 -0.68
C LYS A 666 -14.12 14.18 0.06
N LEU A 667 -14.16 14.22 1.39
CA LEU A 667 -13.11 14.85 2.20
C LEU A 667 -11.74 14.19 2.01
N PHE A 668 -11.67 12.88 1.70
CA PHE A 668 -10.40 12.23 1.40
C PHE A 668 -9.67 12.91 0.23
N GLU A 669 -10.41 13.32 -0.80
CA GLU A 669 -9.84 13.96 -1.99
C GLU A 669 -9.37 15.41 -1.73
N THR A 670 -9.94 16.11 -0.75
CA THR A 670 -9.74 17.54 -0.51
C THR A 670 -9.07 17.86 0.81
N GLY A 671 -8.93 16.88 1.70
CA GLY A 671 -8.43 17.07 3.08
C GLY A 671 -6.93 17.26 3.23
N GLY A 672 -6.16 17.28 2.12
CA GLY A 672 -4.73 17.55 2.12
C GLY A 672 -3.83 16.34 2.42
N THR A 673 -4.40 15.16 2.59
CA THR A 673 -3.65 13.90 2.81
C THR A 673 -3.11 13.31 1.50
N LEU A 674 -3.59 13.76 0.35
CA LEU A 674 -3.05 13.35 -0.96
C LEU A 674 -1.94 14.30 -1.38
N LYS A 675 -0.74 13.76 -1.57
CA LYS A 675 0.44 14.54 -1.96
C LYS A 675 0.65 14.52 -3.47
N PRO A 676 0.87 15.71 -4.07
CA PRO A 676 1.17 15.82 -5.48
C PRO A 676 2.58 15.29 -5.80
N PRO A 677 2.84 14.92 -7.06
CA PRO A 677 1.91 14.95 -8.19
C PRO A 677 1.10 13.65 -8.35
N TYR A 678 1.40 12.61 -7.56
CA TYR A 678 0.90 11.25 -7.81
C TYR A 678 -0.15 10.77 -6.80
N ASP A 679 -0.85 11.68 -6.15
CA ASP A 679 -1.91 11.36 -5.17
C ASP A 679 -1.49 10.36 -4.09
N VAL A 680 -0.24 10.46 -3.66
CA VAL A 680 0.29 9.61 -2.61
C VAL A 680 -0.42 9.94 -1.30
N CYS A 681 -1.16 8.99 -0.77
CA CYS A 681 -1.79 9.18 0.53
C CYS A 681 -0.73 9.26 1.63
N THR A 682 -0.86 10.26 2.51
CA THR A 682 -0.09 10.35 3.75
C THR A 682 -1.00 10.14 4.95
N GLU A 683 -0.42 9.77 6.06
CA GLU A 683 -1.17 9.51 7.29
C GLU A 683 -2.01 10.73 7.71
N THR A 684 -1.38 11.91 7.76
CA THR A 684 -2.05 13.18 8.01
C THR A 684 -1.72 14.21 6.94
N ALA A 685 -2.49 15.27 6.86
CA ALA A 685 -2.20 16.38 5.93
C ALA A 685 -0.88 17.10 6.25
N SER A 686 -0.43 17.06 7.49
CA SER A 686 0.76 17.78 7.97
C SER A 686 2.04 16.94 8.03
N ASN A 687 1.95 15.61 7.84
CA ASN A 687 3.14 14.74 7.85
C ASN A 687 3.48 14.23 6.43
N GLU A 688 4.65 13.61 6.33
CA GLU A 688 5.18 13.03 5.09
C GLU A 688 5.28 11.49 5.18
N VAL A 689 4.45 10.89 6.03
CA VAL A 689 4.39 9.43 6.22
C VAL A 689 3.53 8.82 5.11
N GLY A 690 4.18 8.30 4.08
CA GLY A 690 3.52 7.71 2.90
C GLY A 690 4.47 6.94 1.96
N PRO A 691 3.92 6.20 0.99
CA PRO A 691 2.49 6.01 0.72
C PRO A 691 1.76 5.29 1.87
N PHE A 692 0.79 5.94 2.51
CA PHE A 692 0.08 5.38 3.65
C PHE A 692 -1.10 4.51 3.18
N LEU A 693 -0.84 3.22 3.02
CA LEU A 693 -1.78 2.25 2.45
C LEU A 693 -3.00 2.01 3.34
N THR A 694 -2.88 2.26 4.63
CA THR A 694 -4.00 2.22 5.57
C THR A 694 -5.05 3.27 5.20
N GLY A 695 -4.61 4.50 4.88
CA GLY A 695 -5.49 5.54 4.35
C GLY A 695 -6.07 5.18 2.98
N SER A 696 -5.26 4.58 2.11
CA SER A 696 -5.73 4.05 0.81
C SER A 696 -6.82 3.01 1.00
N GLY A 697 -6.61 2.04 1.90
CA GLY A 697 -7.59 1.01 2.24
C GLY A 697 -8.87 1.59 2.84
N SER A 698 -8.75 2.60 3.70
CA SER A 698 -9.86 3.36 4.27
C SER A 698 -10.75 3.97 3.18
N TYR A 699 -10.13 4.68 2.23
CA TYR A 699 -10.86 5.30 1.12
C TYR A 699 -11.54 4.25 0.22
N LEU A 700 -10.81 3.22 -0.18
CA LEU A 700 -11.36 2.16 -1.03
C LEU A 700 -12.52 1.43 -0.36
N GLN A 701 -12.42 1.12 0.93
CA GLN A 701 -13.53 0.53 1.69
C GLN A 701 -14.73 1.49 1.80
N SER A 702 -14.48 2.80 1.90
CA SER A 702 -15.54 3.81 1.87
C SER A 702 -16.32 3.76 0.55
N LEU A 703 -15.65 3.49 -0.58
CA LEU A 703 -16.30 3.30 -1.88
C LEU A 703 -16.99 1.93 -1.97
N ILE A 704 -16.30 0.85 -1.56
CA ILE A 704 -16.77 -0.54 -1.74
C ILE A 704 -17.93 -0.87 -0.81
N TYR A 705 -17.86 -0.46 0.45
CA TYR A 705 -18.81 -0.84 1.49
C TYR A 705 -19.62 0.36 2.01
N GLY A 706 -18.97 1.51 2.17
CA GLY A 706 -19.61 2.70 2.71
C GLY A 706 -20.68 3.27 1.76
N LEU A 707 -20.28 3.71 0.56
CA LEU A 707 -21.20 4.33 -0.39
C LEU A 707 -22.16 3.34 -1.07
N THR A 708 -21.88 2.06 -1.04
CA THR A 708 -22.76 1.01 -1.56
C THR A 708 -23.73 0.47 -0.51
N GLY A 709 -23.45 0.66 0.77
CA GLY A 709 -24.18 0.06 1.88
C GLY A 709 -23.98 -1.46 2.02
N LEU A 710 -23.03 -2.04 1.31
CA LEU A 710 -22.81 -3.49 1.29
C LEU A 710 -22.13 -4.00 2.56
N ARG A 711 -22.53 -5.20 2.99
CA ARG A 711 -21.88 -5.95 4.07
C ARG A 711 -21.76 -7.42 3.70
N ILE A 712 -20.67 -8.05 4.13
CA ILE A 712 -20.50 -9.51 4.07
C ILE A 712 -21.08 -10.08 5.34
N ARG A 713 -22.08 -10.96 5.22
CA ARG A 713 -22.75 -11.62 6.33
C ARG A 713 -22.92 -13.11 6.01
N GLU A 714 -23.29 -13.92 6.99
CA GLU A 714 -23.55 -15.36 6.80
C GLU A 714 -24.48 -15.64 5.62
N GLY A 715 -25.52 -14.82 5.44
CA GLY A 715 -26.47 -14.90 4.32
C GLY A 715 -25.89 -14.52 2.95
N GLY A 716 -24.75 -13.85 2.88
CA GLY A 716 -24.14 -13.43 1.62
C GLY A 716 -23.62 -11.99 1.62
N LEU A 717 -23.40 -11.46 0.42
CA LEU A 717 -23.12 -10.04 0.21
C LEU A 717 -24.46 -9.30 0.12
N VAL A 718 -24.80 -8.54 1.17
CA VAL A 718 -26.13 -7.94 1.33
C VAL A 718 -26.08 -6.42 1.35
N PRO A 719 -27.11 -5.72 0.81
CA PRO A 719 -27.30 -4.28 0.96
C PRO A 719 -27.85 -3.98 2.36
N ALA A 720 -26.96 -3.90 3.34
CA ALA A 720 -27.37 -3.69 4.74
C ALA A 720 -27.86 -2.26 5.00
N TYR A 721 -27.38 -1.30 4.22
CA TYR A 721 -27.70 0.12 4.36
C TYR A 721 -28.04 0.76 3.00
N PRO A 722 -28.73 1.92 2.96
CA PRO A 722 -29.04 2.62 1.73
C PRO A 722 -27.76 3.09 1.02
N PRO A 723 -27.64 2.94 -0.31
CA PRO A 723 -26.49 3.46 -1.01
C PRO A 723 -26.48 4.99 -1.07
N ALA A 724 -25.31 5.59 -1.24
CA ALA A 724 -25.12 7.03 -1.40
C ALA A 724 -24.15 7.35 -2.55
N LEU A 725 -24.29 8.53 -3.15
CA LEU A 725 -23.36 9.05 -4.14
C LEU A 725 -22.98 10.50 -3.84
N PRO A 726 -21.70 10.85 -3.90
CA PRO A 726 -21.26 12.24 -3.83
C PRO A 726 -21.89 13.10 -4.95
N PRO A 727 -22.18 14.38 -4.67
CA PRO A 727 -22.67 15.30 -5.69
C PRO A 727 -21.75 15.33 -6.92
N GLY A 728 -22.35 15.30 -8.11
CA GLY A 728 -21.64 15.29 -9.39
C GLY A 728 -21.27 13.90 -9.92
N TRP A 729 -21.29 12.86 -9.11
CA TRP A 729 -21.09 11.50 -9.59
C TRP A 729 -22.36 10.97 -10.25
N ARG A 730 -22.23 10.46 -11.49
CA ARG A 730 -23.32 9.80 -12.21
C ARG A 730 -23.48 8.35 -11.76
N SER A 731 -22.36 7.68 -11.48
CA SER A 731 -22.37 6.31 -10.96
C SER A 731 -21.07 5.96 -10.24
N LEU A 732 -21.18 4.98 -9.34
CA LEU A 732 -20.07 4.22 -8.77
C LEU A 732 -20.26 2.75 -9.14
N THR A 733 -19.29 2.16 -9.84
CA THR A 733 -19.37 0.78 -10.31
C THR A 733 -18.19 -0.05 -9.79
N LEU A 734 -18.47 -1.13 -9.09
CA LEU A 734 -17.51 -2.15 -8.73
C LEU A 734 -17.53 -3.25 -9.79
N ARG A 735 -16.46 -3.38 -10.57
CA ARG A 735 -16.37 -4.35 -11.66
C ARG A 735 -15.75 -5.66 -11.17
N ASN A 736 -16.26 -6.77 -11.70
CA ASN A 736 -15.72 -8.10 -11.48
C ASN A 736 -15.51 -8.44 -10.00
N VAL A 737 -16.45 -8.02 -9.16
CA VAL A 737 -16.53 -8.42 -7.74
C VAL A 737 -16.59 -9.94 -7.66
N ARG A 738 -15.78 -10.52 -6.81
CA ARG A 738 -15.69 -11.99 -6.61
C ARG A 738 -16.24 -12.34 -5.25
N PHE A 739 -17.31 -13.11 -5.26
CA PHE A 739 -17.96 -13.54 -4.02
C PHE A 739 -18.55 -14.95 -4.19
N ARG A 740 -18.16 -15.88 -3.33
CA ARG A 740 -18.62 -17.30 -3.30
C ARG A 740 -18.57 -17.96 -4.68
N GLY A 741 -17.45 -17.80 -5.38
CA GLY A 741 -17.24 -18.37 -6.73
C GLY A 741 -17.92 -17.62 -7.88
N GLN A 742 -18.79 -16.66 -7.58
CA GLN A 742 -19.46 -15.82 -8.59
C GLN A 742 -18.64 -14.59 -8.94
N ARG A 743 -18.89 -14.06 -10.13
CA ARG A 743 -18.39 -12.76 -10.59
C ARG A 743 -19.57 -11.85 -10.92
N MET A 744 -19.57 -10.66 -10.38
CA MET A 744 -20.67 -9.72 -10.57
C MET A 744 -20.15 -8.30 -10.76
N THR A 745 -20.98 -7.44 -11.34
CA THR A 745 -20.75 -6.00 -11.42
C THR A 745 -21.84 -5.31 -10.62
N ILE A 746 -21.42 -4.60 -9.58
CA ILE A 746 -22.33 -3.89 -8.67
C ILE A 746 -22.27 -2.41 -9.03
N ARG A 747 -23.43 -1.77 -9.15
CA ARG A 747 -23.51 -0.38 -9.57
C ARG A 747 -24.46 0.43 -8.67
N VAL A 748 -23.99 1.58 -8.24
CA VAL A 748 -24.81 2.63 -7.64
C VAL A 748 -25.02 3.73 -8.66
N THR A 749 -26.28 4.13 -8.89
CA THR A 749 -26.66 5.23 -9.80
C THR A 749 -27.66 6.15 -9.12
N SER A 750 -27.70 7.42 -9.52
CA SER A 750 -28.78 8.31 -9.12
C SER A 750 -30.02 8.06 -10.00
N ASP A 751 -31.20 7.97 -9.38
CA ASP A 751 -32.46 7.97 -10.10
C ASP A 751 -32.88 9.41 -10.49
N PRO A 752 -33.95 9.59 -11.27
CA PRO A 752 -34.41 10.92 -11.66
C PRO A 752 -34.79 11.86 -10.52
N THR A 753 -35.00 11.32 -9.29
CA THR A 753 -35.28 12.12 -8.10
C THR A 753 -33.99 12.47 -7.34
N GLY A 754 -32.83 11.99 -7.80
CA GLY A 754 -31.53 12.16 -7.15
C GLY A 754 -31.22 11.12 -6.10
N ALA A 755 -32.13 10.17 -5.83
CA ALA A 755 -31.88 9.09 -4.87
C ALA A 755 -30.91 8.04 -5.45
N ALA A 756 -29.95 7.61 -4.63
CA ALA A 756 -29.00 6.56 -5.02
C ALA A 756 -29.67 5.18 -5.00
N ARG A 757 -29.38 4.36 -6.02
CA ARG A 757 -29.90 2.98 -6.16
C ARG A 757 -28.79 2.01 -6.47
N LEU A 758 -28.78 0.92 -5.75
CA LEU A 758 -27.88 -0.22 -5.93
C LEU A 758 -28.51 -1.24 -6.90
N SER A 759 -27.68 -1.80 -7.76
CA SER A 759 -28.05 -2.88 -8.71
C SER A 759 -26.87 -3.83 -8.91
N GLY A 760 -27.14 -5.02 -9.47
CA GLY A 760 -26.13 -6.02 -9.84
C GLY A 760 -25.80 -7.04 -8.75
N LEU A 761 -26.54 -7.08 -7.65
CA LEU A 761 -26.54 -8.22 -6.73
C LEU A 761 -27.38 -9.37 -7.31
N PRO A 762 -27.04 -10.64 -7.00
CA PRO A 762 -27.76 -11.82 -7.50
C PRO A 762 -29.19 -11.90 -7.02
#